data_f700b69145c55f48ea9326d4a71b011e
#
_entry.id   f700b69145c55f48ea9326d4a71b011e
#
_cell.length_a   1.000
_cell.length_b   1.000
_cell.length_c   1.000
_cell.angle_alpha   90.00
_cell.angle_beta   90.00
_cell.angle_gamma   90.00
#
_symmetry.space_group_name_H-M   'P 1'
#
loop_
_entity.id
_entity.type
_entity.pdbx_description
1 polymer ?
#
loop_
_entity_poly.entity_id
_entity_poly.type
_entity_poly.pdbx_seq_one_letter_code
_entity_poly.pdbx_strand_id
1 'polypeptide(L)'
;MSSPEKPQGTVKQMKVSAMLSRILSESLLVAKDFHHEFFTPEHVLATAIKDEFVEQLLFNSGADTKELKIEVNNYLATQMPVISESANPEIIKSPVESAGFQAMMNRAVFHCISSDSDMIDITDILISMLDEQKNYSSYFLKISGVERLKLLENITKLRPPRRGGAQPSPQGQPGPEGVGSNNAGGLKRFAVNMTELASKGAYDVLVGREAEIERTIQILCRRSKNNPLHVGDAGVGKTAITQGLAQRIVNGQVPDLLKGYTIYSLDIGLLLAGSKFRGDFEERLHSVIDELKEKKKSILFIDEIHMIMGAGSNGSTQVDAANLLKPVLATGEVKFIGSTTFEEYSKNFEKDRALARRFQKIDILEPTPQETVQIIKGLLPKYEKHHNALYSDGAVEEAVKLSVQFLPDRRLPDKAIDIIDEAGSYQHILKSGGFSGRPSRPGAVSHPGLVASAPNPARITTDIIRRVTAKIAKLPLEALRGEEKDALRSIEDTLSADIFGQSAAITALGKAVKRARAGFRAPEKPEACYLFVGPTGCGKTELARTLAHLLKEPLLRYDMSEYQEKHTVSRLVGSPPGYVGFEEGGQLVKDVRKNPRAVILFDEIEKANEDIYNVLLQVMDYGQLTDNQGRKADFRSCIIIMTSNAGARDLEKGSIGFGDDSTTDVSASLTDAVNREFPPEFRNRLDAVIPFNYLDIEVAKQVCRKEIARLAARMKEKKVTLSVTENAVQYITDKGYSKEFGARNIARTVEEEIANNLVDEVLFGKLEKGGAVTVDYKKTKKSESGLIFTYGKENC
;
A
#
# COMPACT_ATOMS: atom_id res chain seq x y z
N MET A 1 26.16 11.31 14.25
CA MET A 1 25.61 9.94 14.26
C MET A 1 24.46 9.91 15.23
N SER A 2 23.27 10.09 14.76
CA SER A 2 22.02 10.05 15.51
C SER A 2 21.06 9.16 14.75
N SER A 3 20.63 8.10 15.41
CA SER A 3 19.68 7.10 14.92
C SER A 3 18.33 7.73 14.64
N PRO A 4 17.54 7.25 13.67
CA PRO A 4 16.22 7.78 13.37
C PRO A 4 15.22 7.35 14.45
N GLU A 5 14.58 8.32 15.08
CA GLU A 5 13.45 8.12 15.99
C GLU A 5 12.25 7.55 15.22
N LYS A 6 11.64 6.54 15.81
CA LYS A 6 10.40 5.90 15.34
C LYS A 6 9.20 6.84 15.56
N PRO A 7 8.16 6.78 14.69
CA PRO A 7 6.96 7.58 14.88
C PRO A 7 6.17 7.09 16.10
N GLN A 8 5.99 7.95 17.09
CA GLN A 8 5.06 7.75 18.20
C GLN A 8 3.64 8.05 17.71
N GLY A 9 2.93 6.98 17.29
CA GLY A 9 1.47 7.01 17.34
C GLY A 9 1.04 6.97 18.80
N THR A 10 0.08 7.78 19.21
CA THR A 10 -0.54 7.77 20.55
C THR A 10 -1.22 6.42 20.80
N VAL A 11 -0.44 5.42 21.15
CA VAL A 11 -0.93 4.19 21.75
C VAL A 11 -1.30 4.58 23.18
N LYS A 12 -2.59 4.42 23.55
CA LYS A 12 -3.03 4.38 24.96
C LYS A 12 -1.97 3.55 25.69
N GLN A 13 -1.23 4.12 26.63
CA GLN A 13 -0.23 3.39 27.39
C GLN A 13 -0.93 2.27 28.13
N MET A 14 -0.87 1.04 27.61
CA MET A 14 -1.43 -0.12 28.28
C MET A 14 -0.58 -0.41 29.52
N LYS A 15 -1.24 -0.61 30.65
CA LYS A 15 -0.58 -0.91 31.91
C LYS A 15 -0.16 -2.37 31.91
N VAL A 16 1.01 -2.66 32.41
CA VAL A 16 1.52 -4.01 32.61
C VAL A 16 1.21 -4.43 34.05
N SER A 17 0.76 -5.67 34.29
CA SER A 17 0.49 -6.14 35.66
C SER A 17 1.78 -6.18 36.49
N ALA A 18 1.65 -6.00 37.82
CA ALA A 18 2.81 -6.04 38.73
C ALA A 18 3.54 -7.41 38.65
N MET A 19 2.80 -8.49 38.44
CA MET A 19 3.35 -9.82 38.29
C MET A 19 4.16 -9.95 36.99
N LEU A 20 3.62 -9.50 35.87
CA LEU A 20 4.32 -9.54 34.58
C LEU A 20 5.56 -8.64 34.61
N SER A 21 5.47 -7.45 35.20
CA SER A 21 6.61 -6.54 35.35
C SER A 21 7.74 -7.18 36.13
N ARG A 22 7.43 -7.89 37.24
CA ARG A 22 8.40 -8.65 38.02
C ARG A 22 9.05 -9.75 37.19
N ILE A 23 8.26 -10.61 36.55
CA ILE A 23 8.75 -11.72 35.72
C ILE A 23 9.67 -11.21 34.60
N LEU A 24 9.31 -10.13 33.91
CA LEU A 24 10.12 -9.54 32.85
C LEU A 24 11.46 -9.00 33.38
N SER A 25 11.44 -8.38 34.55
CA SER A 25 12.65 -7.86 35.17
C SER A 25 13.60 -8.99 35.63
N GLU A 26 13.07 -10.04 36.26
CA GLU A 26 13.82 -11.22 36.66
C GLU A 26 14.38 -12.01 35.46
N SER A 27 13.56 -12.15 34.35
CA SER A 27 14.02 -12.83 33.16
C SER A 27 15.15 -12.07 32.42
N LEU A 28 15.14 -10.74 32.51
CA LEU A 28 16.23 -9.93 31.97
C LEU A 28 17.52 -10.10 32.80
N LEU A 29 17.39 -10.26 34.11
CA LEU A 29 18.53 -10.57 34.98
C LEU A 29 19.12 -11.95 34.63
N VAL A 30 18.28 -12.97 34.44
CA VAL A 30 18.73 -14.29 33.98
C VAL A 30 19.53 -14.22 32.69
N ALA A 31 19.03 -13.46 31.69
CA ALA A 31 19.74 -13.29 30.42
C ALA A 31 21.09 -12.58 30.59
N LYS A 32 21.21 -11.64 31.56
CA LYS A 32 22.46 -10.96 31.92
C LYS A 32 23.44 -11.88 32.65
N ASP A 33 22.97 -12.66 33.60
CA ASP A 33 23.80 -13.56 34.39
C ASP A 33 24.44 -14.66 33.53
N PHE A 34 23.74 -15.13 32.51
CA PHE A 34 24.24 -16.08 31.52
C PHE A 34 25.05 -15.41 30.39
N HIS A 35 25.20 -14.09 30.39
CA HIS A 35 25.87 -13.32 29.32
C HIS A 35 25.32 -13.58 27.90
N HIS A 36 24.01 -13.78 27.78
CA HIS A 36 23.36 -14.02 26.48
C HIS A 36 23.29 -12.75 25.65
N GLU A 37 23.50 -12.87 24.32
CA GLU A 37 23.44 -11.77 23.38
C GLU A 37 22.00 -11.24 23.19
N PHE A 38 21.02 -12.14 23.24
CA PHE A 38 19.61 -11.82 22.98
C PHE A 38 18.72 -12.14 24.17
N PHE A 39 17.77 -11.24 24.41
CA PHE A 39 16.66 -11.47 25.32
C PHE A 39 15.48 -12.07 24.54
N THR A 40 15.05 -13.28 24.86
CA THR A 40 14.12 -14.10 24.10
C THR A 40 12.90 -14.52 24.92
N PRO A 41 11.78 -15.00 24.28
CA PRO A 41 10.61 -15.54 24.97
C PRO A 41 10.94 -16.71 25.94
N GLU A 42 11.97 -17.49 25.64
CA GLU A 42 12.41 -18.61 26.46
C GLU A 42 12.92 -18.17 27.83
N HIS A 43 13.56 -17.00 27.93
CA HIS A 43 13.95 -16.41 29.24
C HIS A 43 12.73 -16.06 30.07
N VAL A 44 11.70 -15.51 29.42
CA VAL A 44 10.43 -15.18 30.08
C VAL A 44 9.73 -16.46 30.54
N LEU A 45 9.70 -17.52 29.72
CA LEU A 45 9.11 -18.79 30.06
C LEU A 45 9.85 -19.46 31.25
N ALA A 46 11.19 -19.50 31.21
CA ALA A 46 12.02 -20.07 32.28
C ALA A 46 11.80 -19.39 33.65
N THR A 47 11.56 -18.08 33.64
CA THR A 47 11.28 -17.30 34.85
C THR A 47 9.83 -17.44 35.29
N ALA A 48 8.88 -17.42 34.32
CA ALA A 48 7.46 -17.54 34.59
C ALA A 48 7.11 -18.89 35.26
N ILE A 49 7.73 -19.99 34.84
CA ILE A 49 7.48 -21.34 35.42
C ILE A 49 7.96 -21.43 36.90
N LYS A 50 8.79 -20.53 37.36
CA LYS A 50 9.22 -20.48 38.78
C LYS A 50 8.14 -19.88 39.69
N ASP A 51 7.21 -19.13 39.14
CA ASP A 51 6.11 -18.55 39.89
C ASP A 51 5.02 -19.61 40.14
N GLU A 52 4.60 -19.72 41.39
CA GLU A 52 3.65 -20.75 41.86
C GLU A 52 2.30 -20.70 41.11
N PHE A 53 1.82 -19.52 40.81
CA PHE A 53 0.58 -19.33 40.05
C PHE A 53 0.72 -19.85 38.59
N VAL A 54 1.81 -19.54 37.92
CA VAL A 54 2.06 -19.99 36.55
C VAL A 54 2.30 -21.50 36.51
N GLU A 55 3.05 -22.03 37.46
CA GLU A 55 3.28 -23.48 37.60
C GLU A 55 1.98 -24.26 37.75
N GLN A 56 1.10 -23.84 38.66
CA GLN A 56 -0.22 -24.44 38.85
C GLN A 56 -1.12 -24.30 37.60
N LEU A 57 -1.11 -23.15 36.96
CA LEU A 57 -1.87 -22.91 35.75
C LEU A 57 -1.45 -23.84 34.60
N LEU A 58 -0.14 -23.99 34.38
CA LEU A 58 0.39 -24.89 33.36
C LEU A 58 0.15 -26.35 33.69
N PHE A 59 0.32 -26.76 34.95
CA PHE A 59 0.00 -28.11 35.43
C PHE A 59 -1.47 -28.47 35.20
N ASN A 60 -2.39 -27.59 35.59
CA ASN A 60 -3.83 -27.79 35.35
C ASN A 60 -4.19 -27.80 33.87
N SER A 61 -3.34 -27.25 33.02
CA SER A 61 -3.52 -27.20 31.56
C SER A 61 -2.89 -28.40 30.85
N GLY A 62 -2.34 -29.35 31.61
CA GLY A 62 -1.84 -30.64 31.13
C GLY A 62 -0.31 -30.72 30.99
N ALA A 63 0.44 -29.70 31.46
CA ALA A 63 1.89 -29.69 31.35
C ALA A 63 2.57 -30.57 32.41
N ASP A 64 3.60 -31.29 32.00
CA ASP A 64 4.63 -31.77 32.96
C ASP A 64 5.59 -30.60 33.25
N THR A 65 5.29 -29.85 34.34
CA THR A 65 6.06 -28.65 34.72
C THR A 65 7.48 -28.96 35.13
N LYS A 66 7.79 -30.17 35.57
CA LYS A 66 9.16 -30.58 35.96
C LYS A 66 10.02 -30.79 34.71
N GLU A 67 9.51 -31.53 33.75
CA GLU A 67 10.21 -31.76 32.49
C GLU A 67 10.38 -30.44 31.70
N LEU A 68 9.34 -29.64 31.66
CA LEU A 68 9.38 -28.30 31.02
C LEU A 68 10.46 -27.40 31.64
N LYS A 69 10.60 -27.37 32.98
CA LYS A 69 11.66 -26.61 33.65
C LYS A 69 13.05 -27.09 33.25
N ILE A 70 13.26 -28.39 33.14
CA ILE A 70 14.56 -28.99 32.79
C ILE A 70 14.89 -28.64 31.33
N GLU A 71 13.97 -28.82 30.40
CA GLU A 71 14.18 -28.61 28.98
C GLU A 71 14.48 -27.14 28.64
N VAL A 72 13.68 -26.21 29.20
CA VAL A 72 13.87 -24.79 28.97
C VAL A 72 15.21 -24.30 29.53
N ASN A 73 15.59 -24.74 30.73
CA ASN A 73 16.87 -24.38 31.33
C ASN A 73 18.07 -25.00 30.57
N ASN A 74 17.96 -26.24 30.12
CA ASN A 74 18.99 -26.87 29.27
C ASN A 74 19.17 -26.12 27.94
N TYR A 75 18.05 -25.69 27.30
CA TYR A 75 18.12 -24.90 26.10
C TYR A 75 18.82 -23.55 26.32
N LEU A 76 18.47 -22.85 27.38
CA LEU A 76 19.13 -21.57 27.71
C LEU A 76 20.62 -21.76 28.00
N ALA A 77 21.03 -22.85 28.64
CA ALA A 77 22.42 -23.12 29.00
C ALA A 77 23.27 -23.57 27.79
N THR A 78 22.67 -24.22 26.77
CA THR A 78 23.47 -24.92 25.73
C THR A 78 23.29 -24.34 24.32
N GLN A 79 22.17 -23.72 24.03
CA GLN A 79 21.82 -23.32 22.66
C GLN A 79 21.78 -21.80 22.44
N MET A 80 21.83 -21.02 23.52
CA MET A 80 21.78 -19.56 23.37
C MET A 80 23.17 -18.98 23.07
N PRO A 81 23.25 -18.03 22.10
CA PRO A 81 24.53 -17.36 21.82
C PRO A 81 24.98 -16.51 23.03
N VAL A 82 26.20 -16.74 23.44
CA VAL A 82 26.85 -16.06 24.56
C VAL A 82 27.83 -15.02 24.01
N ILE A 83 27.87 -13.84 24.61
CA ILE A 83 28.80 -12.77 24.26
C ILE A 83 30.23 -13.21 24.65
N SER A 84 31.13 -13.30 23.65
CA SER A 84 32.52 -13.65 23.92
C SER A 84 33.25 -12.54 24.71
N GLU A 85 34.11 -12.90 25.68
CA GLU A 85 34.88 -11.98 26.55
C GLU A 85 35.81 -11.01 25.81
N SER A 86 36.00 -11.18 24.49
CA SER A 86 36.79 -10.31 23.62
C SER A 86 36.08 -9.08 23.09
N ALA A 87 34.79 -8.90 23.35
CA ALA A 87 34.02 -7.73 22.92
C ALA A 87 34.15 -6.58 23.91
N ASN A 88 34.29 -5.37 23.39
CA ASN A 88 34.50 -4.12 24.17
C ASN A 88 33.60 -4.02 25.41
N PRO A 89 34.12 -3.69 26.59
CA PRO A 89 33.37 -3.66 27.87
C PRO A 89 32.20 -2.69 27.91
N GLU A 90 32.10 -1.73 27.01
CA GLU A 90 30.98 -0.79 26.93
C GLU A 90 29.73 -1.32 26.25
N ILE A 91 29.85 -2.41 25.47
CA ILE A 91 28.72 -3.03 24.74
C ILE A 91 27.96 -4.06 25.59
N ILE A 92 28.54 -4.51 26.68
CA ILE A 92 28.03 -5.60 27.54
C ILE A 92 26.87 -5.18 28.47
N LYS A 93 26.30 -3.97 28.31
CA LYS A 93 25.35 -3.44 29.30
C LYS A 93 23.93 -3.96 29.28
N SER A 94 23.44 -4.56 28.20
CA SER A 94 22.09 -5.18 28.17
C SER A 94 21.90 -6.12 27.00
N PRO A 95 21.33 -7.32 27.19
CA PRO A 95 20.90 -8.18 26.08
C PRO A 95 19.95 -7.45 25.14
N VAL A 96 20.07 -7.69 23.82
CA VAL A 96 19.21 -7.06 22.81
C VAL A 96 17.90 -7.84 22.73
N GLU A 97 16.75 -7.14 22.69
CA GLU A 97 15.45 -7.78 22.50
C GLU A 97 15.40 -8.50 21.14
N SER A 98 15.09 -9.80 21.15
CA SER A 98 14.95 -10.59 19.94
C SER A 98 13.66 -10.22 19.19
N ALA A 99 13.64 -10.45 17.87
CA ALA A 99 12.44 -10.31 17.06
C ALA A 99 11.27 -11.19 17.56
N GLY A 100 11.58 -12.38 18.10
CA GLY A 100 10.61 -13.28 18.72
C GLY A 100 9.97 -12.70 19.99
N PHE A 101 10.76 -12.02 20.83
CA PHE A 101 10.24 -11.33 22.00
C PHE A 101 9.32 -10.17 21.63
N GLN A 102 9.70 -9.36 20.64
CA GLN A 102 8.87 -8.26 20.15
C GLN A 102 7.56 -8.77 19.53
N ALA A 103 7.61 -9.85 18.75
CA ALA A 103 6.42 -10.47 18.17
C ALA A 103 5.46 -10.99 19.26
N MET A 104 5.98 -11.66 20.29
CA MET A 104 5.21 -12.15 21.44
C MET A 104 4.53 -11.00 22.19
N MET A 105 5.25 -9.92 22.47
CA MET A 105 4.71 -8.74 23.16
C MET A 105 3.63 -8.05 22.33
N ASN A 106 3.84 -7.84 21.04
CA ASN A 106 2.85 -7.26 20.15
C ASN A 106 1.56 -8.10 20.10
N ARG A 107 1.68 -9.41 20.05
CA ARG A 107 0.52 -10.33 20.07
C ARG A 107 -0.22 -10.30 21.40
N ALA A 108 0.50 -10.22 22.52
CA ALA A 108 -0.11 -10.06 23.84
C ALA A 108 -0.89 -8.74 23.96
N VAL A 109 -0.40 -7.65 23.37
CA VAL A 109 -1.11 -6.36 23.26
C VAL A 109 -2.41 -6.54 22.44
N PHE A 110 -2.35 -7.20 21.29
CA PHE A 110 -3.54 -7.48 20.48
C PHE A 110 -4.55 -8.36 21.21
N HIS A 111 -4.07 -9.38 21.93
CA HIS A 111 -4.94 -10.25 22.74
C HIS A 111 -5.63 -9.45 23.86
N CYS A 112 -4.90 -8.55 24.50
CA CYS A 112 -5.41 -7.69 25.55
C CYS A 112 -6.47 -6.69 25.01
N ILE A 113 -6.22 -6.08 23.83
CA ILE A 113 -7.18 -5.20 23.16
C ILE A 113 -8.45 -5.97 22.76
N SER A 114 -8.31 -7.17 22.21
CA SER A 114 -9.46 -8.01 21.81
C SER A 114 -10.27 -8.54 22.98
N SER A 115 -9.68 -8.62 24.18
CA SER A 115 -10.36 -9.03 25.41
C SER A 115 -10.86 -7.86 26.26
N ASP A 116 -10.87 -6.63 25.71
CA ASP A 116 -11.28 -5.38 26.35
C ASP A 116 -10.63 -5.17 27.74
N SER A 117 -9.35 -5.54 27.86
CA SER A 117 -8.56 -5.41 29.08
C SER A 117 -7.63 -4.20 28.96
N ASP A 118 -7.59 -3.36 30.00
CA ASP A 118 -6.69 -2.21 30.05
C ASP A 118 -5.27 -2.55 30.57
N MET A 119 -5.00 -3.84 30.89
CA MET A 119 -3.77 -4.29 31.51
C MET A 119 -3.33 -5.65 30.97
N ILE A 120 -2.08 -5.72 30.51
CA ILE A 120 -1.45 -6.95 30.03
C ILE A 120 -0.98 -7.78 31.22
N ASP A 121 -1.33 -9.06 31.26
CA ASP A 121 -0.96 -9.98 32.32
C ASP A 121 -0.12 -11.15 31.78
N ILE A 122 0.50 -11.92 32.68
CA ILE A 122 1.32 -13.09 32.33
C ILE A 122 0.51 -14.14 31.54
N THR A 123 -0.78 -14.23 31.78
CA THR A 123 -1.70 -15.11 31.05
C THR A 123 -1.79 -14.75 29.56
N ASP A 124 -1.74 -13.46 29.22
CA ASP A 124 -1.77 -12.99 27.84
C ASP A 124 -0.44 -13.32 27.13
N ILE A 125 0.68 -13.28 27.87
CA ILE A 125 2.00 -13.68 27.38
C ILE A 125 2.06 -15.18 27.11
N LEU A 126 1.55 -16.04 28.01
CA LEU A 126 1.53 -17.49 27.82
C LEU A 126 0.70 -17.92 26.59
N ILE A 127 -0.45 -17.28 26.36
CA ILE A 127 -1.25 -17.51 25.17
C ILE A 127 -0.47 -17.08 23.92
N SER A 128 0.17 -15.92 23.98
CA SER A 128 0.96 -15.39 22.86
C SER A 128 2.16 -16.28 22.52
N MET A 129 2.80 -16.89 23.51
CA MET A 129 3.88 -17.87 23.32
C MET A 129 3.37 -19.13 22.61
N LEU A 130 2.21 -19.66 23.00
CA LEU A 130 1.61 -20.85 22.37
C LEU A 130 1.20 -20.61 20.90
N ASP A 131 0.76 -19.39 20.58
CA ASP A 131 0.30 -19.02 19.25
C ASP A 131 1.44 -18.69 18.28
N GLU A 132 2.68 -18.50 18.75
CA GLU A 132 3.83 -18.20 17.92
C GLU A 132 4.52 -19.46 17.41
N GLN A 133 4.40 -19.76 16.11
CA GLN A 133 4.91 -21.02 15.53
C GLN A 133 6.43 -21.09 15.38
N LYS A 134 7.13 -19.98 15.48
CA LYS A 134 8.58 -19.90 15.19
C LYS A 134 9.48 -19.76 16.42
N ASN A 135 8.91 -19.83 17.65
CA ASN A 135 9.65 -19.72 18.90
C ASN A 135 9.78 -21.08 19.59
N TYR A 136 10.93 -21.33 20.20
CA TYR A 136 11.14 -22.54 20.99
C TYR A 136 10.25 -22.58 22.22
N SER A 137 9.85 -21.46 22.79
CA SER A 137 8.87 -21.38 23.87
C SER A 137 7.53 -22.07 23.50
N SER A 138 7.05 -21.88 22.28
CA SER A 138 5.85 -22.58 21.77
C SER A 138 6.07 -24.09 21.66
N TYR A 139 7.25 -24.49 21.23
CA TYR A 139 7.63 -25.89 21.09
C TYR A 139 7.66 -26.60 22.44
N PHE A 140 8.33 -26.00 23.46
CA PHE A 140 8.40 -26.56 24.80
C PHE A 140 7.05 -26.68 25.47
N LEU A 141 6.20 -25.66 25.36
CA LEU A 141 4.84 -25.70 25.91
C LEU A 141 3.99 -26.81 25.24
N LYS A 142 4.13 -27.04 23.96
CA LYS A 142 3.39 -28.08 23.23
C LYS A 142 3.89 -29.48 23.54
N ILE A 143 5.19 -29.69 23.61
CA ILE A 143 5.80 -30.99 23.97
C ILE A 143 5.45 -31.39 25.41
N SER A 144 5.48 -30.44 26.32
CA SER A 144 5.09 -30.70 27.73
C SER A 144 3.57 -30.99 27.92
N GLY A 145 2.78 -30.95 26.82
CA GLY A 145 1.36 -31.33 26.85
C GLY A 145 0.38 -30.18 27.09
N VAL A 146 0.83 -28.91 27.01
CA VAL A 146 -0.08 -27.76 27.17
C VAL A 146 -1.03 -27.68 25.97
N GLU A 147 -2.30 -27.89 26.22
CA GLU A 147 -3.35 -27.65 25.24
C GLU A 147 -3.90 -26.21 25.36
N ARG A 148 -3.92 -25.49 24.26
CA ARG A 148 -4.39 -24.09 24.22
C ARG A 148 -5.80 -23.90 24.78
N LEU A 149 -6.71 -24.86 24.51
CA LEU A 149 -8.09 -24.83 25.01
C LEU A 149 -8.15 -24.95 26.53
N LYS A 150 -7.42 -25.91 27.08
CA LYS A 150 -7.37 -26.14 28.52
C LYS A 150 -6.75 -24.96 29.26
N LEU A 151 -5.71 -24.33 28.66
CA LEU A 151 -5.10 -23.14 29.22
C LEU A 151 -6.11 -21.98 29.28
N LEU A 152 -6.86 -21.73 28.20
CA LEU A 152 -7.87 -20.66 28.14
C LEU A 152 -9.02 -20.93 29.13
N GLU A 153 -9.48 -22.16 29.27
CA GLU A 153 -10.51 -22.53 30.24
C GLU A 153 -10.06 -22.32 31.69
N ASN A 154 -8.82 -22.64 31.99
CA ASN A 154 -8.27 -22.46 33.33
C ASN A 154 -8.03 -20.96 33.61
N ILE A 155 -7.61 -20.19 32.65
CA ILE A 155 -7.51 -18.73 32.80
C ILE A 155 -8.88 -18.09 33.04
N THR A 156 -9.93 -18.54 32.34
CA THR A 156 -11.28 -17.98 32.53
C THR A 156 -11.87 -18.35 33.87
N LYS A 157 -11.55 -19.51 34.42
CA LYS A 157 -11.97 -19.94 35.77
C LYS A 157 -11.26 -19.13 36.88
N LEU A 158 -10.06 -18.68 36.64
CA LEU A 158 -9.22 -17.94 37.61
C LEU A 158 -9.44 -16.41 37.58
N ARG A 159 -10.04 -15.88 36.53
CA ARG A 159 -10.44 -14.47 36.46
C ARG A 159 -11.87 -14.29 36.98
N PRO A 160 -12.07 -13.70 38.18
CA PRO A 160 -13.42 -13.37 38.63
C PRO A 160 -14.06 -12.33 37.69
N PRO A 161 -15.39 -12.39 37.43
CA PRO A 161 -16.07 -11.41 36.57
C PRO A 161 -15.92 -10.02 37.16
N ARG A 162 -15.27 -9.11 36.43
CA ARG A 162 -15.07 -7.71 36.81
C ARG A 162 -16.41 -6.97 36.80
N ARG A 163 -16.89 -6.59 37.96
CA ARG A 163 -18.02 -5.68 38.17
C ARG A 163 -17.56 -4.25 37.92
N GLY A 164 -18.23 -3.56 36.99
CA GLY A 164 -18.26 -2.10 36.92
C GLY A 164 -18.88 -1.57 38.23
N GLY A 165 -18.27 -0.51 38.75
CA GLY A 165 -18.51 0.00 40.11
C GLY A 165 -19.95 0.45 40.38
N ALA A 166 -20.50 -0.07 41.47
CA ALA A 166 -21.49 0.57 42.32
C ALA A 166 -21.36 -0.06 43.73
N GLN A 167 -21.35 0.77 44.74
CA GLN A 167 -21.12 0.40 46.15
C GLN A 167 -22.27 -0.45 46.73
N PRO A 168 -22.01 -1.28 47.72
CA PRO A 168 -22.98 -2.22 48.28
C PRO A 168 -23.71 -1.66 49.49
N SER A 169 -24.98 -2.06 49.68
CA SER A 169 -25.70 -2.11 50.95
C SER A 169 -26.17 -3.52 51.21
N PRO A 170 -26.27 -3.96 52.49
CA PRO A 170 -26.26 -5.37 52.84
C PRO A 170 -27.65 -5.97 53.17
N GLN A 171 -27.65 -7.29 53.18
CA GLN A 171 -28.59 -8.25 53.81
C GLN A 171 -29.54 -9.05 52.91
N GLY A 172 -29.49 -10.38 53.12
CA GLY A 172 -30.48 -11.36 52.77
C GLY A 172 -29.94 -12.74 52.38
N GLN A 173 -30.18 -13.72 53.19
CA GLN A 173 -29.73 -15.11 53.20
C GLN A 173 -30.34 -16.02 52.09
N PRO A 174 -29.94 -17.31 51.95
CA PRO A 174 -29.84 -18.03 50.68
C PRO A 174 -30.98 -18.99 50.41
N GLY A 175 -31.17 -19.33 49.14
CA GLY A 175 -32.01 -20.38 48.63
C GLY A 175 -31.64 -20.79 47.21
N PRO A 176 -31.89 -22.01 46.76
CA PRO A 176 -31.06 -22.77 45.85
C PRO A 176 -31.41 -22.68 44.37
N GLU A 177 -30.40 -22.99 43.56
CA GLU A 177 -30.48 -23.48 42.18
C GLU A 177 -31.50 -22.86 41.20
N GLY A 178 -30.97 -22.05 40.29
CA GLY A 178 -31.71 -21.61 39.11
C GLY A 178 -30.72 -21.02 38.06
N VAL A 179 -30.65 -21.69 36.94
CA VAL A 179 -29.95 -21.29 35.73
C VAL A 179 -30.21 -19.78 35.46
N GLY A 180 -29.23 -18.93 35.69
CA GLY A 180 -29.33 -17.48 35.48
C GLY A 180 -29.21 -17.14 34.01
N SER A 181 -30.35 -16.98 33.34
CA SER A 181 -30.48 -16.36 32.04
C SER A 181 -30.02 -14.90 32.14
N ASN A 182 -28.92 -14.58 31.45
CA ASN A 182 -28.56 -13.17 31.15
C ASN A 182 -29.62 -12.60 30.19
N ASN A 183 -30.66 -11.97 30.71
CA ASN A 183 -31.77 -11.34 29.98
C ASN A 183 -31.37 -9.95 29.44
N ALA A 184 -30.30 -9.86 28.66
CA ALA A 184 -30.17 -8.82 27.68
C ALA A 184 -30.49 -9.45 26.34
N GLY A 185 -31.69 -9.17 25.76
CA GLY A 185 -32.17 -9.80 24.53
C GLY A 185 -31.13 -9.78 23.42
N GLY A 186 -31.12 -10.86 22.61
CA GLY A 186 -30.13 -11.05 21.54
C GLY A 186 -30.04 -9.85 20.56
N LEU A 187 -31.17 -9.20 20.32
CA LEU A 187 -31.22 -8.00 19.46
C LEU A 187 -30.39 -6.81 20.00
N LYS A 188 -30.39 -6.57 21.32
CA LYS A 188 -29.58 -5.50 21.93
C LYS A 188 -28.09 -5.79 21.93
N ARG A 189 -27.76 -7.08 21.86
CA ARG A 189 -26.37 -7.53 21.89
C ARG A 189 -25.71 -7.55 20.50
N PHE A 190 -26.47 -7.91 19.47
CA PHE A 190 -25.95 -8.18 18.13
C PHE A 190 -26.45 -7.23 17.05
N ALA A 191 -27.36 -6.29 17.39
CA ALA A 191 -27.89 -5.34 16.43
C ALA A 191 -27.98 -3.92 17.00
N VAL A 192 -27.69 -2.94 16.14
CA VAL A 192 -27.73 -1.52 16.46
C VAL A 192 -29.07 -0.93 15.95
N ASN A 193 -29.78 -0.20 16.79
CA ASN A 193 -31.02 0.47 16.38
C ASN A 193 -30.73 1.76 15.59
N MET A 194 -30.79 1.66 14.25
CA MET A 194 -30.53 2.79 13.36
C MET A 194 -31.56 3.92 13.47
N THR A 195 -32.82 3.59 13.71
CA THR A 195 -33.91 4.58 13.87
C THR A 195 -33.72 5.41 15.13
N GLU A 196 -33.24 4.81 16.21
CA GLU A 196 -32.91 5.51 17.44
C GLU A 196 -31.69 6.43 17.26
N LEU A 197 -30.67 5.98 16.57
CA LEU A 197 -29.51 6.82 16.24
C LEU A 197 -29.90 7.97 15.32
N ALA A 198 -30.79 7.74 14.36
CA ALA A 198 -31.33 8.79 13.50
C ALA A 198 -32.11 9.85 14.30
N SER A 199 -32.90 9.45 15.31
CA SER A 199 -33.63 10.38 16.17
C SER A 199 -32.70 11.24 17.04
N LYS A 200 -31.51 10.71 17.38
CA LYS A 200 -30.46 11.44 18.11
C LYS A 200 -29.59 12.31 17.19
N GLY A 201 -29.86 12.35 15.88
CA GLY A 201 -29.09 13.13 14.91
C GLY A 201 -27.68 12.59 14.66
N ALA A 202 -27.42 11.29 14.89
CA ALA A 202 -26.11 10.69 14.76
C ALA A 202 -25.68 10.54 13.30
N TYR A 203 -26.60 10.48 12.35
CA TYR A 203 -26.31 10.29 10.94
C TYR A 203 -26.16 11.61 10.18
N ASP A 204 -25.43 11.54 9.09
CA ASP A 204 -25.27 12.65 8.16
C ASP A 204 -26.54 12.83 7.31
N VAL A 205 -26.73 14.06 6.82
CA VAL A 205 -27.80 14.33 5.87
C VAL A 205 -27.48 13.65 4.55
N LEU A 206 -28.37 12.80 4.07
CA LEU A 206 -28.23 12.17 2.76
C LEU A 206 -28.59 13.16 1.64
N VAL A 207 -27.70 13.30 0.69
CA VAL A 207 -27.86 14.19 -0.47
C VAL A 207 -27.75 13.38 -1.75
N GLY A 208 -28.67 13.59 -2.68
CA GLY A 208 -28.54 13.10 -4.06
C GLY A 208 -28.83 11.61 -4.28
N ARG A 209 -29.59 10.96 -3.39
CA ARG A 209 -29.97 9.54 -3.50
C ARG A 209 -31.48 9.33 -3.35
N GLU A 210 -32.27 10.32 -3.76
CA GLU A 210 -33.73 10.30 -3.62
C GLU A 210 -34.35 9.14 -4.37
N ALA A 211 -33.92 8.87 -5.59
CA ALA A 211 -34.47 7.81 -6.44
C ALA A 211 -34.21 6.40 -5.85
N GLU A 212 -33.02 6.16 -5.30
CA GLU A 212 -32.68 4.89 -4.69
C GLU A 212 -33.45 4.66 -3.38
N ILE A 213 -33.66 5.72 -2.58
CA ILE A 213 -34.50 5.63 -1.36
C ILE A 213 -35.96 5.37 -1.75
N GLU A 214 -36.53 6.11 -2.68
CA GLU A 214 -37.91 5.90 -3.16
C GLU A 214 -38.08 4.48 -3.66
N ARG A 215 -37.10 3.97 -4.42
CA ARG A 215 -37.13 2.61 -4.91
C ARG A 215 -37.05 1.59 -3.78
N THR A 216 -36.24 1.85 -2.75
CA THR A 216 -36.15 1.03 -1.53
C THR A 216 -37.47 1.00 -0.81
N ILE A 217 -38.11 2.16 -0.62
CA ILE A 217 -39.45 2.29 0.00
C ILE A 217 -40.48 1.52 -0.81
N GLN A 218 -40.53 1.69 -2.13
CA GLN A 218 -41.45 0.98 -3.01
C GLN A 218 -41.34 -0.54 -2.85
N ILE A 219 -40.12 -1.07 -2.77
CA ILE A 219 -39.89 -2.51 -2.62
C ILE A 219 -40.34 -2.96 -1.24
N LEU A 220 -40.00 -2.25 -0.18
CA LEU A 220 -40.44 -2.55 1.19
C LEU A 220 -41.96 -2.56 1.35
N CYS A 221 -42.69 -1.80 0.53
CA CYS A 221 -44.15 -1.76 0.54
C CYS A 221 -44.82 -2.87 -0.27
N ARG A 222 -44.06 -3.70 -1.01
CA ARG A 222 -44.62 -4.79 -1.81
C ARG A 222 -45.13 -5.92 -0.92
N ARG A 223 -46.10 -6.68 -1.46
CA ARG A 223 -46.63 -7.89 -0.83
C ARG A 223 -45.64 -9.06 -0.89
N SER A 224 -44.91 -9.20 -1.97
CA SER A 224 -43.89 -10.23 -2.21
C SER A 224 -42.64 -9.60 -2.76
N LYS A 225 -41.47 -10.24 -2.57
CA LYS A 225 -40.15 -9.70 -2.93
C LYS A 225 -39.96 -8.30 -2.33
N ASN A 226 -40.29 -8.17 -1.07
CA ASN A 226 -40.29 -6.93 -0.30
C ASN A 226 -38.97 -6.64 0.41
N ASN A 227 -37.91 -7.37 0.04
CA ASN A 227 -36.57 -7.20 0.60
C ASN A 227 -35.66 -6.54 -0.46
N PRO A 228 -35.29 -5.26 -0.35
CA PRO A 228 -34.33 -4.63 -1.24
C PRO A 228 -32.92 -5.12 -0.98
N LEU A 229 -32.14 -5.23 -2.04
CA LEU A 229 -30.71 -5.52 -2.00
C LEU A 229 -29.97 -4.42 -2.74
N HIS A 230 -29.21 -3.61 -2.00
CA HIS A 230 -28.36 -2.56 -2.54
C HIS A 230 -27.07 -3.18 -3.10
N VAL A 231 -26.87 -3.13 -4.40
CA VAL A 231 -25.69 -3.70 -5.08
C VAL A 231 -24.90 -2.56 -5.72
N GLY A 232 -23.63 -2.45 -5.38
CA GLY A 232 -22.76 -1.39 -5.92
C GLY A 232 -21.33 -1.54 -5.42
N ASP A 233 -20.40 -0.86 -6.05
CA ASP A 233 -18.99 -0.92 -5.64
C ASP A 233 -18.78 -0.47 -4.20
N ALA A 234 -17.62 -0.78 -3.61
CA ALA A 234 -17.25 -0.26 -2.29
C ALA A 234 -17.13 1.27 -2.34
N GLY A 235 -17.59 1.97 -1.29
CA GLY A 235 -17.46 3.43 -1.19
C GLY A 235 -18.49 4.27 -1.96
N VAL A 236 -19.51 3.66 -2.64
CA VAL A 236 -20.57 4.42 -3.35
C VAL A 236 -21.71 4.92 -2.45
N GLY A 237 -21.69 4.59 -1.16
CA GLY A 237 -22.69 5.07 -0.17
C GLY A 237 -23.88 4.16 0.04
N LYS A 238 -23.76 2.84 -0.13
CA LYS A 238 -24.86 1.86 0.09
C LYS A 238 -25.46 1.94 1.50
N THR A 239 -24.63 1.98 2.51
CA THR A 239 -25.03 2.08 3.93
C THR A 239 -25.72 3.40 4.23
N ALA A 240 -25.28 4.50 3.60
CA ALA A 240 -25.87 5.83 3.75
C ALA A 240 -27.32 5.89 3.26
N ILE A 241 -27.69 5.11 2.25
CA ILE A 241 -29.10 5.01 1.78
C ILE A 241 -30.01 4.47 2.88
N THR A 242 -29.55 3.44 3.60
CA THR A 242 -30.32 2.87 4.73
C THR A 242 -30.37 3.83 5.91
N GLN A 243 -29.30 4.58 6.18
CA GLN A 243 -29.29 5.64 7.21
C GLN A 243 -30.27 6.76 6.84
N GLY A 244 -30.29 7.21 5.57
CA GLY A 244 -31.25 8.18 5.08
C GLY A 244 -32.70 7.69 5.14
N LEU A 245 -32.94 6.40 4.89
CA LEU A 245 -34.26 5.79 5.09
C LEU A 245 -34.67 5.84 6.56
N ALA A 246 -33.75 5.54 7.50
CA ALA A 246 -34.02 5.64 8.93
C ALA A 246 -34.40 7.06 9.34
N GLN A 247 -33.73 8.09 8.81
CA GLN A 247 -34.07 9.50 9.03
C GLN A 247 -35.46 9.85 8.47
N ARG A 248 -35.81 9.37 7.27
CA ARG A 248 -37.13 9.60 6.68
C ARG A 248 -38.26 8.94 7.50
N ILE A 249 -38.01 7.76 8.07
CA ILE A 249 -38.98 7.09 8.97
C ILE A 249 -39.19 7.91 10.23
N VAL A 250 -38.14 8.42 10.87
CA VAL A 250 -38.19 9.26 12.06
C VAL A 250 -38.95 10.56 11.75
N ASN A 251 -38.68 11.18 10.62
CA ASN A 251 -39.33 12.45 10.22
C ASN A 251 -40.74 12.24 9.66
N GLY A 252 -41.23 11.00 9.58
CA GLY A 252 -42.56 10.71 9.06
C GLY A 252 -42.72 10.87 7.53
N GLN A 253 -41.58 10.99 6.81
CA GLN A 253 -41.53 11.20 5.36
C GLN A 253 -41.55 9.87 4.60
N VAL A 254 -42.40 8.93 5.05
CA VAL A 254 -42.59 7.62 4.44
C VAL A 254 -44.09 7.30 4.33
N PRO A 255 -44.51 6.43 3.38
CA PRO A 255 -45.89 5.99 3.29
C PRO A 255 -46.39 5.36 4.61
N ASP A 256 -47.70 5.40 4.84
CA ASP A 256 -48.33 4.90 6.06
C ASP A 256 -48.00 3.44 6.38
N LEU A 257 -47.75 2.65 5.35
CA LEU A 257 -47.31 1.26 5.50
C LEU A 257 -45.96 1.09 6.19
N LEU A 258 -45.09 2.08 6.18
CA LEU A 258 -43.79 2.06 6.81
C LEU A 258 -43.68 2.97 8.06
N LYS A 259 -44.72 3.70 8.39
CA LYS A 259 -44.74 4.51 9.61
C LYS A 259 -44.64 3.64 10.88
N GLY A 260 -43.72 4.02 11.73
CA GLY A 260 -43.46 3.35 13.01
C GLY A 260 -42.64 2.06 12.87
N TYR A 261 -42.01 1.82 11.70
CA TYR A 261 -41.00 0.76 11.56
C TYR A 261 -39.70 1.22 12.21
N THR A 262 -38.98 0.25 12.77
CA THR A 262 -37.64 0.42 13.33
C THR A 262 -36.63 -0.39 12.51
N ILE A 263 -35.53 0.25 12.11
CA ILE A 263 -34.43 -0.39 11.37
C ILE A 263 -33.36 -0.79 12.37
N TYR A 264 -32.98 -2.07 12.33
CA TYR A 264 -31.88 -2.63 13.11
C TYR A 264 -30.76 -3.04 12.17
N SER A 265 -29.54 -2.57 12.40
CA SER A 265 -28.34 -3.01 11.66
C SER A 265 -27.72 -4.17 12.40
N LEU A 266 -27.61 -5.33 11.73
CA LEU A 266 -26.98 -6.52 12.27
C LEU A 266 -25.45 -6.40 12.20
N ASP A 267 -24.79 -6.64 13.33
CA ASP A 267 -23.33 -6.73 13.38
C ASP A 267 -22.90 -8.18 13.23
N ILE A 268 -22.46 -8.53 12.01
CA ILE A 268 -21.98 -9.89 11.69
C ILE A 268 -20.69 -10.20 12.47
N GLY A 269 -19.84 -9.22 12.71
CA GLY A 269 -18.61 -9.39 13.46
C GLY A 269 -18.87 -9.84 14.90
N LEU A 270 -19.85 -9.22 15.58
CA LEU A 270 -20.27 -9.62 16.93
C LEU A 270 -20.95 -11.00 16.96
N LEU A 271 -21.71 -11.35 15.93
CA LEU A 271 -22.30 -12.68 15.82
C LEU A 271 -21.25 -13.79 15.71
N LEU A 272 -20.17 -13.52 14.95
CA LEU A 272 -19.06 -14.45 14.74
C LEU A 272 -18.06 -14.46 15.90
N ALA A 273 -17.92 -13.35 16.61
CA ALA A 273 -16.96 -13.22 17.71
C ALA A 273 -17.28 -14.23 18.83
N GLY A 274 -16.28 -15.11 19.12
CA GLY A 274 -16.40 -16.12 20.18
C GLY A 274 -17.34 -17.30 19.87
N SER A 275 -17.88 -17.42 18.65
CA SER A 275 -18.55 -18.66 18.23
C SER A 275 -17.49 -19.71 17.91
N LYS A 276 -17.44 -20.78 18.72
CA LYS A 276 -16.50 -21.90 18.51
C LYS A 276 -17.10 -22.96 17.57
N PHE A 277 -18.41 -23.05 17.52
CA PHE A 277 -19.16 -24.01 16.72
C PHE A 277 -20.19 -23.33 15.85
N ARG A 278 -20.54 -23.99 14.75
CA ARG A 278 -21.58 -23.54 13.81
C ARG A 278 -22.91 -23.27 14.54
N GLY A 279 -23.27 -24.12 15.51
CA GLY A 279 -24.50 -24.00 16.29
C GLY A 279 -24.62 -22.68 17.07
N ASP A 280 -23.52 -22.18 17.62
CA ASP A 280 -23.50 -20.93 18.40
C ASP A 280 -23.91 -19.71 17.55
N PHE A 281 -23.44 -19.65 16.32
CA PHE A 281 -23.82 -18.60 15.38
C PHE A 281 -25.29 -18.71 14.95
N GLU A 282 -25.70 -19.92 14.64
CA GLU A 282 -27.10 -20.24 14.28
C GLU A 282 -28.05 -19.84 15.39
N GLU A 283 -27.76 -20.22 16.64
CA GLU A 283 -28.57 -19.91 17.83
C GLU A 283 -28.64 -18.38 18.06
N ARG A 284 -27.54 -17.66 17.95
CA ARG A 284 -27.51 -16.19 18.08
C ARG A 284 -28.34 -15.50 17.02
N LEU A 285 -28.22 -15.93 15.74
CA LEU A 285 -28.99 -15.39 14.65
C LEU A 285 -30.50 -15.69 14.83
N HIS A 286 -30.85 -16.88 15.26
CA HIS A 286 -32.24 -17.24 15.60
C HIS A 286 -32.78 -16.35 16.70
N SER A 287 -32.07 -16.14 17.79
CA SER A 287 -32.47 -15.26 18.89
C SER A 287 -32.77 -13.83 18.40
N VAL A 288 -31.92 -13.26 17.52
CA VAL A 288 -32.17 -11.96 16.92
C VAL A 288 -33.43 -11.93 16.06
N ILE A 289 -33.61 -12.95 15.23
CA ILE A 289 -34.77 -13.05 14.32
C ILE A 289 -36.09 -13.22 15.12
N ASP A 290 -36.11 -14.02 16.17
CA ASP A 290 -37.31 -14.24 16.95
C ASP A 290 -37.71 -12.99 17.74
N GLU A 291 -36.77 -12.27 18.31
CA GLU A 291 -37.06 -10.97 18.92
C GLU A 291 -37.57 -9.94 17.88
N LEU A 292 -37.09 -9.98 16.63
CA LEU A 292 -37.60 -9.10 15.57
C LEU A 292 -39.03 -9.43 15.15
N LYS A 293 -39.41 -10.74 15.16
CA LYS A 293 -40.79 -11.18 14.90
C LYS A 293 -41.74 -10.67 15.98
N GLU A 294 -41.35 -10.74 17.25
CA GLU A 294 -42.13 -10.21 18.36
C GLU A 294 -42.43 -8.72 18.24
N LYS A 295 -41.51 -7.95 17.71
CA LYS A 295 -41.60 -6.49 17.54
C LYS A 295 -42.47 -6.00 16.39
N LYS A 296 -43.10 -6.86 15.61
CA LYS A 296 -44.08 -6.64 14.50
C LYS A 296 -43.77 -5.59 13.42
N LYS A 297 -43.01 -4.52 13.68
CA LYS A 297 -42.66 -3.44 12.74
C LYS A 297 -41.16 -3.26 12.72
N SER A 298 -40.44 -4.26 12.32
CA SER A 298 -38.98 -4.27 12.29
C SER A 298 -38.46 -4.51 10.88
N ILE A 299 -37.33 -3.87 10.57
CA ILE A 299 -36.53 -4.06 9.36
C ILE A 299 -35.14 -4.43 9.82
N LEU A 300 -34.59 -5.53 9.33
CA LEU A 300 -33.19 -5.92 9.57
C LEU A 300 -32.33 -5.50 8.40
N PHE A 301 -31.40 -4.62 8.65
CA PHE A 301 -30.35 -4.24 7.71
C PHE A 301 -29.11 -5.11 7.93
N ILE A 302 -28.60 -5.69 6.87
CA ILE A 302 -27.40 -6.52 6.86
C ILE A 302 -26.43 -5.93 5.86
N ASP A 303 -25.41 -5.26 6.37
CA ASP A 303 -24.33 -4.79 5.53
C ASP A 303 -23.42 -5.95 5.16
N GLU A 304 -22.87 -5.94 3.95
CA GLU A 304 -22.05 -7.03 3.41
C GLU A 304 -22.73 -8.43 3.58
N ILE A 305 -24.02 -8.53 3.21
CA ILE A 305 -24.83 -9.75 3.40
C ILE A 305 -24.18 -11.00 2.79
N HIS A 306 -23.25 -10.85 1.84
CA HIS A 306 -22.47 -11.96 1.27
C HIS A 306 -21.61 -12.68 2.32
N MET A 307 -21.22 -12.03 3.42
CA MET A 307 -20.49 -12.67 4.51
C MET A 307 -21.31 -13.79 5.20
N ILE A 308 -22.63 -13.67 5.18
CA ILE A 308 -23.53 -14.70 5.72
C ILE A 308 -23.69 -15.86 4.73
N MET A 309 -23.45 -15.63 3.45
CA MET A 309 -23.76 -16.57 2.36
C MET A 309 -22.61 -17.47 1.91
N GLY A 310 -21.57 -17.63 2.72
CA GLY A 310 -20.51 -18.58 2.43
C GLY A 310 -19.24 -18.00 1.84
N ALA A 311 -18.75 -16.91 2.37
CA ALA A 311 -17.39 -16.45 2.16
C ALA A 311 -16.40 -17.45 2.76
N GLY A 312 -15.92 -18.40 1.95
CA GLY A 312 -14.87 -19.29 2.42
C GLY A 312 -14.78 -20.60 1.66
N SER A 313 -14.25 -20.57 0.45
CA SER A 313 -13.85 -21.76 -0.28
C SER A 313 -12.44 -22.23 0.10
N ASN A 314 -12.12 -22.30 1.40
CA ASN A 314 -10.92 -22.98 1.86
C ASN A 314 -11.19 -23.67 3.20
N GLY A 315 -11.58 -24.93 3.13
CA GLY A 315 -11.41 -25.90 4.18
C GLY A 315 -12.33 -25.80 5.41
N SER A 316 -13.31 -26.67 5.50
CA SER A 316 -13.90 -27.29 6.68
C SER A 316 -14.87 -26.55 7.60
N THR A 317 -15.21 -25.28 7.44
CA THR A 317 -16.29 -24.65 8.22
C THR A 317 -17.04 -23.59 7.41
N GLN A 318 -17.82 -24.03 6.41
CA GLN A 318 -18.80 -23.17 5.75
C GLN A 318 -19.99 -22.96 6.67
N VAL A 319 -20.17 -21.74 7.16
CA VAL A 319 -21.41 -21.30 7.81
C VAL A 319 -22.41 -20.98 6.71
N ASP A 320 -23.27 -21.91 6.32
CA ASP A 320 -24.35 -21.68 5.38
C ASP A 320 -25.58 -21.11 6.11
N ALA A 321 -25.39 -19.91 6.68
CA ALA A 321 -26.47 -19.18 7.34
C ALA A 321 -27.58 -18.73 6.36
N ALA A 322 -27.35 -18.84 5.08
CA ALA A 322 -28.36 -18.60 4.06
C ALA A 322 -29.60 -19.51 4.27
N ASN A 323 -29.38 -20.75 4.71
CA ASN A 323 -30.47 -21.68 4.96
C ASN A 323 -31.35 -21.26 6.13
N LEU A 324 -30.84 -20.54 7.10
CA LEU A 324 -31.60 -20.00 8.24
C LEU A 324 -32.46 -18.79 7.85
N LEU A 325 -31.98 -17.96 6.92
CA LEU A 325 -32.72 -16.80 6.42
C LEU A 325 -33.87 -17.20 5.46
N LYS A 326 -33.74 -18.31 4.72
CA LYS A 326 -34.73 -18.75 3.72
C LYS A 326 -36.16 -18.87 4.26
N PRO A 327 -36.42 -19.52 5.42
CA PRO A 327 -37.76 -19.60 6.00
C PRO A 327 -38.31 -18.23 6.38
N VAL A 328 -37.49 -17.40 7.02
CA VAL A 328 -37.93 -16.08 7.51
C VAL A 328 -38.26 -15.12 6.37
N LEU A 329 -37.42 -15.15 5.31
CA LEU A 329 -37.69 -14.41 4.08
C LEU A 329 -38.95 -14.93 3.34
N ALA A 330 -39.37 -16.17 3.60
CA ALA A 330 -40.55 -16.76 3.00
C ALA A 330 -41.85 -16.31 3.67
N THR A 331 -41.87 -16.19 5.00
CA THR A 331 -43.04 -15.76 5.79
C THR A 331 -43.30 -14.24 5.60
N GLY A 332 -42.26 -13.47 5.36
CA GLY A 332 -42.38 -12.00 5.18
C GLY A 332 -42.73 -11.24 6.46
N GLU A 333 -42.61 -11.91 7.63
CA GLU A 333 -42.89 -11.32 8.95
C GLU A 333 -41.89 -10.23 9.33
N VAL A 334 -40.62 -10.45 8.97
CA VAL A 334 -39.57 -9.48 9.12
C VAL A 334 -39.12 -9.03 7.73
N LYS A 335 -38.92 -7.74 7.52
CA LYS A 335 -38.39 -7.18 6.28
C LYS A 335 -36.88 -7.06 6.37
N PHE A 336 -36.21 -7.29 5.27
CA PHE A 336 -34.77 -7.25 5.19
C PHE A 336 -34.30 -6.18 4.19
N ILE A 337 -33.21 -5.52 4.50
CA ILE A 337 -32.41 -4.71 3.56
C ILE A 337 -31.02 -5.33 3.56
N GLY A 338 -30.50 -5.71 2.40
CA GLY A 338 -29.12 -6.16 2.26
C GLY A 338 -28.27 -5.16 1.49
N SER A 339 -26.98 -5.16 1.74
CA SER A 339 -26.01 -4.49 0.89
C SER A 339 -24.89 -5.46 0.47
N THR A 340 -24.38 -5.33 -0.75
CA THR A 340 -23.27 -6.14 -1.27
C THR A 340 -22.56 -5.42 -2.42
N THR A 341 -21.41 -5.92 -2.86
CA THR A 341 -20.74 -5.44 -4.07
C THR A 341 -21.24 -6.17 -5.33
N PHE A 342 -20.99 -5.63 -6.53
CA PHE A 342 -21.31 -6.31 -7.79
C PHE A 342 -20.61 -7.66 -7.91
N GLU A 343 -19.35 -7.71 -7.52
CA GLU A 343 -18.52 -8.91 -7.56
C GLU A 343 -19.08 -10.01 -6.66
N GLU A 344 -19.38 -9.69 -5.41
CA GLU A 344 -19.90 -10.63 -4.43
C GLU A 344 -21.35 -11.04 -4.73
N TYR A 345 -22.14 -10.14 -5.33
CA TYR A 345 -23.45 -10.47 -5.83
C TYR A 345 -23.40 -11.58 -6.87
N SER A 346 -22.54 -11.44 -7.88
CA SER A 346 -22.38 -12.46 -8.93
C SER A 346 -21.77 -13.76 -8.41
N LYS A 347 -20.84 -13.69 -7.46
CA LYS A 347 -20.21 -14.89 -6.89
C LYS A 347 -21.13 -15.70 -6.00
N ASN A 348 -21.94 -15.04 -5.18
CA ASN A 348 -22.69 -15.68 -4.11
C ASN A 348 -24.20 -15.69 -4.34
N PHE A 349 -24.81 -14.53 -4.66
CA PHE A 349 -26.25 -14.41 -4.79
C PHE A 349 -26.83 -15.03 -6.06
N GLU A 350 -26.21 -14.84 -7.20
CA GLU A 350 -26.70 -15.39 -8.47
C GLU A 350 -26.70 -16.92 -8.48
N LYS A 351 -25.78 -17.54 -7.72
CA LYS A 351 -25.70 -18.99 -7.59
C LYS A 351 -26.83 -19.56 -6.73
N ASP A 352 -27.26 -18.85 -5.68
CA ASP A 352 -28.42 -19.27 -4.86
C ASP A 352 -29.73 -18.67 -5.39
N ARG A 353 -30.32 -19.34 -6.35
CA ARG A 353 -31.59 -18.94 -6.96
C ARG A 353 -32.74 -18.78 -5.94
N ALA A 354 -32.70 -19.44 -4.81
CA ALA A 354 -33.74 -19.37 -3.78
C ALA A 354 -33.70 -18.02 -3.05
N LEU A 355 -32.54 -17.52 -2.74
CA LEU A 355 -32.35 -16.19 -2.15
C LEU A 355 -32.53 -15.08 -3.16
N ALA A 356 -31.95 -15.20 -4.35
CA ALA A 356 -32.10 -14.21 -5.42
C ALA A 356 -33.57 -13.91 -5.78
N ARG A 357 -34.46 -14.89 -5.66
CA ARG A 357 -35.90 -14.69 -5.88
C ARG A 357 -36.61 -13.94 -4.77
N ARG A 358 -36.01 -13.78 -3.60
CA ARG A 358 -36.61 -13.13 -2.41
C ARG A 358 -36.14 -11.72 -2.18
N PHE A 359 -35.01 -11.39 -2.75
CA PHE A 359 -34.47 -10.04 -2.76
C PHE A 359 -34.73 -9.35 -4.11
N GLN A 360 -34.93 -8.04 -4.06
CA GLN A 360 -35.03 -7.21 -5.24
C GLN A 360 -33.78 -6.34 -5.36
N LYS A 361 -32.98 -6.58 -6.38
CA LYS A 361 -31.77 -5.81 -6.66
C LYS A 361 -32.09 -4.35 -6.95
N ILE A 362 -31.29 -3.46 -6.37
CA ILE A 362 -31.20 -2.04 -6.67
C ILE A 362 -29.74 -1.74 -6.93
N ASP A 363 -29.42 -1.28 -8.16
CA ASP A 363 -28.07 -0.92 -8.52
C ASP A 363 -27.75 0.47 -7.96
N ILE A 364 -26.68 0.54 -7.16
CA ILE A 364 -26.16 1.80 -6.60
C ILE A 364 -24.89 2.14 -7.37
N LEU A 365 -25.04 3.08 -8.29
CA LEU A 365 -23.94 3.52 -9.15
C LEU A 365 -23.07 4.58 -8.45
N GLU A 366 -21.85 4.72 -8.93
CA GLU A 366 -20.95 5.79 -8.52
C GLU A 366 -21.58 7.16 -8.89
N PRO A 367 -21.69 8.12 -7.96
CA PRO A 367 -22.24 9.44 -8.27
C PRO A 367 -21.31 10.21 -9.21
N THR A 368 -21.89 11.10 -9.97
CA THR A 368 -21.12 12.00 -10.85
C THR A 368 -20.26 12.96 -10.00
N PRO A 369 -19.20 13.54 -10.55
CA PRO A 369 -18.41 14.55 -9.85
C PRO A 369 -19.23 15.73 -9.33
N GLN A 370 -20.25 16.15 -10.08
CA GLN A 370 -21.13 17.26 -9.68
C GLN A 370 -22.03 16.89 -8.49
N GLU A 371 -22.63 15.71 -8.52
CA GLU A 371 -23.39 15.17 -7.37
C GLU A 371 -22.49 14.98 -6.15
N THR A 372 -21.25 14.51 -6.36
CA THR A 372 -20.28 14.35 -5.28
C THR A 372 -19.94 15.68 -4.59
N VAL A 373 -19.78 16.76 -5.36
CA VAL A 373 -19.58 18.11 -4.79
C VAL A 373 -20.77 18.50 -3.90
N GLN A 374 -22.00 18.21 -4.32
CA GLN A 374 -23.20 18.51 -3.53
C GLN A 374 -23.26 17.65 -2.26
N ILE A 375 -22.93 16.35 -2.36
CA ILE A 375 -22.85 15.44 -1.21
C ILE A 375 -21.85 15.98 -0.19
N ILE A 376 -20.64 16.33 -0.61
CA ILE A 376 -19.60 16.83 0.28
C ILE A 376 -20.02 18.17 0.89
N LYS A 377 -20.61 19.08 0.12
CA LYS A 377 -21.14 20.35 0.66
C LYS A 377 -22.19 20.13 1.75
N GLY A 378 -23.00 19.10 1.63
CA GLY A 378 -23.96 18.71 2.67
C GLY A 378 -23.31 18.14 3.94
N LEU A 379 -22.17 17.45 3.80
CA LEU A 379 -21.40 16.88 4.91
C LEU A 379 -20.45 17.89 5.58
N LEU A 380 -20.06 18.92 4.85
CA LEU A 380 -19.03 19.88 5.23
C LEU A 380 -19.20 20.47 6.63
N PRO A 381 -20.40 20.90 7.09
CA PRO A 381 -20.56 21.50 8.42
C PRO A 381 -20.13 20.60 9.58
N LYS A 382 -20.23 19.27 9.42
CA LYS A 382 -19.77 18.31 10.43
C LYS A 382 -18.26 18.19 10.45
N TYR A 383 -17.63 18.12 9.26
CA TYR A 383 -16.16 18.11 9.14
C TYR A 383 -15.53 19.40 9.63
N GLU A 384 -16.13 20.56 9.31
CA GLU A 384 -15.68 21.86 9.78
C GLU A 384 -15.73 21.98 11.31
N LYS A 385 -16.80 21.46 11.90
CA LYS A 385 -16.94 21.41 13.35
C LYS A 385 -15.93 20.44 14.00
N HIS A 386 -15.71 19.28 13.38
CA HIS A 386 -14.79 18.26 13.89
C HIS A 386 -13.34 18.73 13.88
N HIS A 387 -12.91 19.31 12.75
CA HIS A 387 -11.51 19.75 12.56
C HIS A 387 -11.27 21.20 13.01
N ASN A 388 -12.29 21.91 13.45
CA ASN A 388 -12.24 23.36 13.76
C ASN A 388 -11.58 24.15 12.61
N ALA A 389 -12.07 23.92 11.38
CA ALA A 389 -11.53 24.46 10.15
C ALA A 389 -12.67 24.85 9.20
N LEU A 390 -12.41 25.79 8.28
CA LEU A 390 -13.35 26.21 7.24
C LEU A 390 -12.75 25.83 5.88
N TYR A 391 -13.55 25.17 5.05
CA TYR A 391 -13.15 24.83 3.68
C TYR A 391 -13.57 25.95 2.72
N SER A 392 -12.67 26.33 1.82
CA SER A 392 -13.02 27.26 0.74
C SER A 392 -13.85 26.54 -0.33
N ASP A 393 -14.76 27.26 -1.01
CA ASP A 393 -15.63 26.67 -2.04
C ASP A 393 -14.84 25.91 -3.12
N GLY A 394 -13.71 26.45 -3.57
CA GLY A 394 -12.84 25.79 -4.54
C GLY A 394 -12.09 24.57 -3.98
N ALA A 395 -12.00 24.40 -2.65
CA ALA A 395 -11.31 23.24 -2.06
C ALA A 395 -12.10 21.95 -2.27
N VAL A 396 -13.41 21.99 -2.16
CA VAL A 396 -14.28 20.83 -2.38
C VAL A 396 -14.25 20.39 -3.84
N GLU A 397 -14.37 21.34 -4.76
CA GLU A 397 -14.34 21.06 -6.19
C GLU A 397 -13.00 20.50 -6.64
N GLU A 398 -11.90 21.08 -6.10
CA GLU A 398 -10.56 20.57 -6.36
C GLU A 398 -10.35 19.17 -5.78
N ALA A 399 -10.86 18.87 -4.56
CA ALA A 399 -10.77 17.54 -3.96
C ALA A 399 -11.47 16.49 -4.83
N VAL A 400 -12.68 16.77 -5.31
CA VAL A 400 -13.41 15.87 -6.20
C VAL A 400 -12.65 15.68 -7.51
N LYS A 401 -12.20 16.76 -8.15
CA LYS A 401 -11.44 16.72 -9.40
C LYS A 401 -10.18 15.88 -9.28
N LEU A 402 -9.37 16.14 -8.26
CA LEU A 402 -8.11 15.43 -8.02
C LEU A 402 -8.35 13.97 -7.62
N SER A 403 -9.41 13.68 -6.86
CA SER A 403 -9.75 12.30 -6.52
C SER A 403 -10.11 11.46 -7.75
N VAL A 404 -10.84 12.04 -8.71
CA VAL A 404 -11.17 11.38 -9.98
C VAL A 404 -9.91 11.13 -10.81
N GLN A 405 -9.02 12.13 -10.86
CA GLN A 405 -7.84 12.10 -11.70
C GLN A 405 -6.74 11.17 -11.15
N PHE A 406 -6.53 11.14 -9.83
CA PHE A 406 -5.35 10.50 -9.23
C PHE A 406 -5.67 9.30 -8.32
N LEU A 407 -6.94 9.01 -8.03
CA LEU A 407 -7.37 7.87 -7.23
C LEU A 407 -8.36 6.98 -7.99
N PRO A 408 -7.92 6.32 -9.08
CA PRO A 408 -8.81 5.51 -9.92
C PRO A 408 -9.31 4.23 -9.23
N ASP A 409 -8.55 3.69 -8.27
CA ASP A 409 -8.87 2.43 -7.58
C ASP A 409 -10.03 2.55 -6.59
N ARG A 410 -10.43 3.77 -6.22
CA ARG A 410 -11.51 4.03 -5.28
C ARG A 410 -12.68 4.72 -5.97
N ARG A 411 -13.87 4.65 -5.37
CA ARG A 411 -15.08 5.24 -5.92
C ARG A 411 -15.48 6.52 -5.22
N LEU A 412 -16.18 7.39 -5.96
CA LEU A 412 -16.90 8.53 -5.39
C LEU A 412 -18.13 8.03 -4.61
N PRO A 413 -18.55 8.71 -3.54
CA PRO A 413 -17.96 9.93 -2.97
C PRO A 413 -16.81 9.67 -2.00
N ASP A 414 -16.58 8.43 -1.57
CA ASP A 414 -15.68 8.03 -0.49
C ASP A 414 -14.26 8.57 -0.67
N LYS A 415 -13.66 8.38 -1.85
CA LYS A 415 -12.30 8.89 -2.13
C LYS A 415 -12.14 10.41 -2.03
N ALA A 416 -13.19 11.16 -2.29
CA ALA A 416 -13.17 12.62 -2.16
C ALA A 416 -13.42 13.06 -0.71
N ILE A 417 -14.26 12.34 0.01
CA ILE A 417 -14.50 12.53 1.44
C ILE A 417 -13.21 12.28 2.24
N ASP A 418 -12.47 11.20 1.92
CA ASP A 418 -11.18 10.92 2.54
C ASP A 418 -10.18 12.08 2.39
N ILE A 419 -10.12 12.71 1.19
CA ILE A 419 -9.25 13.88 0.98
C ILE A 419 -9.68 15.05 1.85
N ILE A 420 -10.98 15.31 1.99
CA ILE A 420 -11.53 16.39 2.82
C ILE A 420 -11.17 16.13 4.29
N ASP A 421 -11.41 14.93 4.79
CA ASP A 421 -11.13 14.54 6.18
C ASP A 421 -9.63 14.61 6.50
N GLU A 422 -8.78 14.06 5.65
CA GLU A 422 -7.32 14.12 5.83
C GLU A 422 -6.78 15.57 5.74
N ALA A 423 -7.38 16.42 4.88
CA ALA A 423 -7.02 17.83 4.81
C ALA A 423 -7.35 18.59 6.11
N GLY A 424 -8.50 18.29 6.70
CA GLY A 424 -8.88 18.81 8.02
C GLY A 424 -7.90 18.41 9.11
N SER A 425 -7.60 17.13 9.18
CA SER A 425 -6.65 16.55 10.12
C SER A 425 -5.23 17.13 9.93
N TYR A 426 -4.75 17.22 8.69
CA TYR A 426 -3.44 17.79 8.35
C TYR A 426 -3.32 19.24 8.86
N GLN A 427 -4.34 20.06 8.64
CA GLN A 427 -4.36 21.45 9.08
C GLN A 427 -4.41 21.57 10.60
N HIS A 428 -5.11 20.69 11.28
CA HIS A 428 -5.15 20.64 12.74
C HIS A 428 -3.77 20.33 13.34
N ILE A 429 -3.03 19.38 12.76
CA ILE A 429 -1.68 19.01 13.19
C ILE A 429 -0.69 20.14 12.95
N LEU A 430 -0.80 20.85 11.81
CA LEU A 430 0.06 22.02 11.54
C LEU A 430 -0.10 23.13 12.55
N LYS A 431 -1.34 23.40 13.01
CA LYS A 431 -1.61 24.40 14.04
C LYS A 431 -1.11 23.98 15.43
N SER A 432 -1.20 22.71 15.77
CA SER A 432 -0.72 22.16 17.04
C SER A 432 0.80 22.06 17.15
N GLY A 433 1.55 22.46 16.10
CA GLY A 433 3.02 22.47 16.12
C GLY A 433 3.68 21.11 15.90
N GLY A 434 2.92 20.07 15.54
CA GLY A 434 3.38 18.68 15.47
C GLY A 434 4.38 18.35 14.35
N PHE A 435 4.55 19.23 13.35
CA PHE A 435 5.51 19.00 12.23
C PHE A 435 6.68 20.00 12.19
N SER A 436 6.66 21.06 13.02
CA SER A 436 7.77 22.00 13.08
C SER A 436 8.73 21.60 14.18
N GLY A 437 9.79 20.87 13.86
CA GLY A 437 10.95 20.65 14.71
C GLY A 437 11.77 21.93 14.96
N ARG A 438 11.12 23.10 15.05
CA ARG A 438 11.75 24.31 15.58
C ARG A 438 11.46 24.39 17.05
N PRO A 439 12.49 24.32 17.92
CA PRO A 439 12.30 24.59 19.32
C PRO A 439 11.74 26.02 19.46
N SER A 440 10.62 26.15 20.14
CA SER A 440 10.10 27.45 20.59
C SER A 440 11.22 28.20 21.29
N ARG A 441 11.56 29.40 20.79
CA ARG A 441 12.54 30.29 21.43
C ARG A 441 12.19 30.42 22.91
N PRO A 442 13.09 30.08 23.83
CA PRO A 442 12.89 30.37 25.24
C PRO A 442 13.04 31.89 25.43
N GLY A 443 11.97 32.59 25.76
CA GLY A 443 12.06 34.02 26.07
C GLY A 443 10.80 34.87 25.81
N ALA A 444 9.68 34.29 25.39
CA ALA A 444 8.43 35.06 25.35
C ALA A 444 7.78 35.03 26.72
N VAL A 445 7.96 36.08 27.49
CA VAL A 445 7.26 36.34 28.77
C VAL A 445 5.78 36.47 28.47
N SER A 446 4.97 35.51 28.91
CA SER A 446 3.52 35.58 28.87
C SER A 446 3.03 36.62 29.89
N HIS A 447 2.50 37.75 29.44
CA HIS A 447 1.73 38.64 30.31
C HIS A 447 0.41 37.97 30.67
N PRO A 448 0.05 37.81 31.95
CA PRO A 448 -1.23 37.33 32.38
C PRO A 448 -2.24 38.50 32.30
N GLY A 449 -3.14 38.50 31.31
CA GLY A 449 -4.18 39.52 31.25
C GLY A 449 -4.90 39.71 29.91
N LEU A 450 -4.55 39.01 28.85
CA LEU A 450 -5.32 39.04 27.60
C LEU A 450 -6.11 37.71 27.46
N VAL A 451 -7.44 37.83 27.63
CA VAL A 451 -8.38 36.76 27.25
C VAL A 451 -8.06 36.36 25.82
N ALA A 452 -7.53 35.16 25.63
CA ALA A 452 -7.27 34.60 24.32
C ALA A 452 -8.59 34.57 23.55
N SER A 453 -8.75 35.47 22.57
CA SER A 453 -9.79 35.38 21.57
C SER A 453 -9.69 33.97 20.94
N ALA A 454 -10.84 33.29 20.85
CA ALA A 454 -10.93 31.96 20.27
C ALA A 454 -10.12 31.93 18.96
N PRO A 455 -9.22 30.93 18.76
CA PRO A 455 -8.37 30.91 17.57
C PRO A 455 -9.27 30.84 16.34
N ASN A 456 -9.13 31.80 15.44
CA ASN A 456 -9.85 31.80 14.15
C ASN A 456 -9.76 30.40 13.52
N PRO A 457 -10.87 29.83 13.04
CA PRO A 457 -10.87 28.53 12.41
C PRO A 457 -9.85 28.49 11.26
N ALA A 458 -9.17 27.38 11.12
CA ALA A 458 -8.18 27.21 10.06
C ALA A 458 -8.88 27.23 8.71
N ARG A 459 -8.31 27.91 7.73
CA ARG A 459 -8.87 27.93 6.38
C ARG A 459 -8.17 26.87 5.52
N ILE A 460 -8.93 25.92 5.01
CA ILE A 460 -8.42 24.88 4.10
C ILE A 460 -8.60 25.36 2.68
N THR A 461 -7.46 25.58 2.01
CA THR A 461 -7.41 26.08 0.65
C THR A 461 -7.15 24.95 -0.35
N THR A 462 -7.28 25.25 -1.64
CA THR A 462 -6.94 24.33 -2.73
C THR A 462 -5.50 23.81 -2.64
N ASP A 463 -4.55 24.60 -2.13
CA ASP A 463 -3.17 24.17 -1.93
C ASP A 463 -3.00 23.05 -0.90
N ILE A 464 -3.79 23.10 0.18
CA ILE A 464 -3.79 22.06 1.20
C ILE A 464 -4.37 20.78 0.62
N ILE A 465 -5.47 20.89 -0.14
CA ILE A 465 -6.07 19.76 -0.85
C ILE A 465 -5.06 19.10 -1.79
N ARG A 466 -4.33 19.90 -2.58
CA ARG A 466 -3.28 19.38 -3.47
C ARG A 466 -2.19 18.66 -2.70
N ARG A 467 -1.69 19.21 -1.60
CA ARG A 467 -0.68 18.58 -0.75
C ARG A 467 -1.13 17.25 -0.19
N VAL A 468 -2.35 17.19 0.30
CA VAL A 468 -2.93 15.97 0.86
C VAL A 468 -3.15 14.94 -0.23
N THR A 469 -3.72 15.34 -1.36
CA THR A 469 -3.92 14.44 -2.50
C THR A 469 -2.59 13.90 -3.03
N ALA A 470 -1.56 14.75 -3.14
CA ALA A 470 -0.22 14.30 -3.54
C ALA A 470 0.32 13.22 -2.61
N LYS A 471 0.13 13.37 -1.30
CA LYS A 471 0.56 12.40 -0.29
C LYS A 471 -0.21 11.09 -0.38
N ILE A 472 -1.55 11.14 -0.53
CA ILE A 472 -2.41 9.96 -0.68
C ILE A 472 -2.07 9.21 -1.97
N ALA A 473 -1.94 9.94 -3.09
CA ALA A 473 -1.62 9.39 -4.41
C ALA A 473 -0.14 9.06 -4.59
N LYS A 474 0.72 9.36 -3.58
CA LYS A 474 2.18 9.20 -3.63
C LYS A 474 2.83 9.93 -4.82
N LEU A 475 2.34 11.10 -5.15
CA LEU A 475 2.82 11.94 -6.24
C LEU A 475 3.68 13.09 -5.71
N PRO A 476 4.66 13.59 -6.50
CA PRO A 476 5.34 14.83 -6.20
C PRO A 476 4.34 16.00 -6.17
N LEU A 477 4.50 16.92 -5.23
CA LEU A 477 3.58 18.06 -5.07
C LEU A 477 3.55 18.97 -6.30
N GLU A 478 4.68 19.07 -6.98
CA GLU A 478 4.88 19.88 -8.18
C GLU A 478 4.00 19.41 -9.34
N ALA A 479 3.73 18.13 -9.43
CA ALA A 479 2.81 17.56 -10.43
C ALA A 479 1.38 18.10 -10.31
N LEU A 480 0.99 18.59 -9.13
CA LEU A 480 -0.34 19.15 -8.85
C LEU A 480 -0.37 20.68 -8.89
N ARG A 481 0.79 21.37 -8.89
CA ARG A 481 0.89 22.84 -8.83
C ARG A 481 0.96 23.54 -10.16
N GLY A 482 1.09 22.81 -11.27
CA GLY A 482 1.22 23.41 -12.59
C GLY A 482 2.64 23.92 -12.93
N GLU A 483 3.64 23.69 -12.07
CA GLU A 483 5.07 23.95 -12.34
C GLU A 483 5.62 23.08 -13.49
N GLU A 484 4.83 22.10 -13.90
CA GLU A 484 5.06 21.25 -15.06
C GLU A 484 5.17 22.04 -16.38
N LYS A 485 4.51 23.22 -16.46
CA LYS A 485 4.57 24.07 -17.66
C LYS A 485 5.98 24.62 -17.91
N ASP A 486 6.71 24.94 -16.87
CA ASP A 486 8.06 25.48 -17.00
C ASP A 486 9.05 24.36 -17.34
N ALA A 487 8.88 23.17 -16.76
CA ALA A 487 9.65 21.98 -17.13
C ALA A 487 9.39 21.58 -18.61
N LEU A 488 8.15 21.68 -19.07
CA LEU A 488 7.81 21.42 -20.47
C LEU A 488 8.34 22.47 -21.47
N ARG A 489 8.54 23.72 -21.04
CA ARG A 489 9.19 24.75 -21.87
C ARG A 489 10.63 24.41 -22.14
N SER A 490 11.37 23.99 -21.13
CA SER A 490 12.80 23.70 -21.19
C SER A 490 13.11 22.22 -21.45
N ILE A 491 12.13 21.40 -21.83
CA ILE A 491 12.29 19.95 -21.99
C ILE A 491 13.43 19.61 -22.96
N GLU A 492 13.51 20.29 -24.09
CA GLU A 492 14.51 20.02 -25.12
C GLU A 492 15.92 20.40 -24.63
N ASP A 493 16.05 21.52 -23.94
CA ASP A 493 17.34 21.99 -23.39
C ASP A 493 17.81 21.06 -22.27
N THR A 494 16.89 20.66 -21.39
CA THR A 494 17.23 19.76 -20.28
C THR A 494 17.62 18.37 -20.77
N LEU A 495 16.89 17.82 -21.76
CA LEU A 495 17.24 16.54 -22.36
C LEU A 495 18.57 16.61 -23.11
N SER A 496 18.86 17.73 -23.81
CA SER A 496 20.10 17.95 -24.55
C SER A 496 21.33 18.08 -23.63
N ALA A 497 21.15 18.53 -22.40
CA ALA A 497 22.23 18.58 -21.41
C ALA A 497 22.69 17.17 -20.99
N ASP A 498 21.78 16.20 -21.03
CA ASP A 498 22.05 14.84 -20.58
C ASP A 498 22.30 13.85 -21.72
N ILE A 499 21.72 14.06 -22.87
CA ILE A 499 21.76 13.15 -24.02
C ILE A 499 22.46 13.85 -25.20
N PHE A 500 23.60 13.32 -25.59
CA PHE A 500 24.45 13.91 -26.61
C PHE A 500 24.21 13.24 -27.99
N GLY A 501 24.32 14.03 -29.06
CA GLY A 501 24.30 13.55 -30.43
C GLY A 501 22.94 13.11 -30.98
N GLN A 502 21.84 13.34 -30.25
CA GLN A 502 20.48 12.90 -30.62
C GLN A 502 19.49 14.06 -30.69
N SER A 503 19.93 15.22 -31.23
CA SER A 503 19.10 16.44 -31.29
C SER A 503 17.77 16.23 -31.99
N ALA A 504 17.74 15.47 -33.09
CA ALA A 504 16.51 15.17 -33.83
C ALA A 504 15.53 14.35 -32.98
N ALA A 505 16.02 13.33 -32.27
CA ALA A 505 15.21 12.49 -31.39
C ALA A 505 14.65 13.30 -30.20
N ILE A 506 15.48 14.17 -29.60
CA ILE A 506 15.08 15.04 -28.49
C ILE A 506 13.99 16.02 -28.94
N THR A 507 14.14 16.66 -30.09
CA THR A 507 13.14 17.59 -30.63
C THR A 507 11.84 16.88 -30.98
N ALA A 508 11.91 15.70 -31.58
CA ALA A 508 10.72 14.90 -31.90
C ALA A 508 9.99 14.48 -30.61
N LEU A 509 10.71 14.01 -29.61
CA LEU A 509 10.18 13.63 -28.31
C LEU A 509 9.58 14.83 -27.57
N GLY A 510 10.28 15.97 -27.54
CA GLY A 510 9.80 17.20 -26.90
C GLY A 510 8.47 17.68 -27.49
N LYS A 511 8.36 17.70 -28.82
CA LYS A 511 7.10 18.03 -29.52
C LYS A 511 6.00 17.04 -29.19
N ALA A 512 6.31 15.74 -29.15
CA ALA A 512 5.35 14.70 -28.89
C ALA A 512 4.83 14.75 -27.43
N VAL A 513 5.72 14.96 -26.45
CA VAL A 513 5.34 15.14 -25.05
C VAL A 513 4.52 16.42 -24.83
N LYS A 514 4.93 17.55 -25.44
CA LYS A 514 4.15 18.79 -25.37
C LYS A 514 2.73 18.61 -25.93
N ARG A 515 2.58 17.88 -27.04
CA ARG A 515 1.28 17.55 -27.66
C ARG A 515 0.42 16.67 -26.74
N ALA A 516 1.01 15.66 -26.12
CA ALA A 516 0.33 14.76 -25.20
C ALA A 516 -0.20 15.53 -23.98
N ARG A 517 0.64 16.37 -23.38
CA ARG A 517 0.27 17.20 -22.21
C ARG A 517 -0.72 18.32 -22.52
N ALA A 518 -0.83 18.75 -23.76
CA ALA A 518 -1.83 19.71 -24.18
C ALA A 518 -3.27 19.15 -24.23
N GLY A 519 -3.45 17.83 -24.02
CA GLY A 519 -4.76 17.20 -23.93
C GLY A 519 -5.46 16.98 -25.28
N PHE A 520 -4.73 17.03 -26.41
CA PHE A 520 -5.33 16.79 -27.74
C PHE A 520 -5.56 15.30 -28.07
N ARG A 521 -5.46 14.44 -27.08
CA ARG A 521 -5.64 13.00 -27.25
C ARG A 521 -7.00 12.53 -26.74
N ALA A 522 -7.50 11.43 -27.29
CA ALA A 522 -8.71 10.79 -26.81
C ALA A 522 -8.53 10.33 -25.34
N PRO A 523 -9.50 10.59 -24.45
CA PRO A 523 -9.37 10.35 -23.01
C PRO A 523 -9.26 8.86 -22.64
N GLU A 524 -9.54 7.97 -23.59
CA GLU A 524 -9.51 6.51 -23.39
C GLU A 524 -8.15 5.88 -23.66
N LYS A 525 -7.19 6.64 -24.19
CA LYS A 525 -5.85 6.12 -24.57
C LYS A 525 -4.79 6.50 -23.56
N PRO A 526 -3.65 5.78 -23.50
CA PRO A 526 -2.49 6.18 -22.72
C PRO A 526 -2.03 7.58 -23.11
N GLU A 527 -1.33 8.28 -22.23
CA GLU A 527 -0.88 9.65 -22.49
C GLU A 527 -0.02 9.74 -23.74
N ALA A 528 0.89 8.79 -23.93
CA ALA A 528 1.69 8.69 -25.15
C ALA A 528 2.25 7.28 -25.36
N CYS A 529 2.49 6.90 -26.62
CA CYS A 529 3.10 5.64 -27.01
C CYS A 529 4.19 5.91 -28.05
N TYR A 530 5.47 5.75 -27.67
CA TYR A 530 6.63 6.02 -28.50
C TYR A 530 7.42 4.76 -28.81
N LEU A 531 7.94 4.66 -30.03
CA LEU A 531 8.88 3.64 -30.43
C LEU A 531 10.23 4.29 -30.74
N PHE A 532 11.27 3.96 -29.96
CA PHE A 532 12.64 4.41 -30.14
C PHE A 532 13.40 3.37 -30.97
N VAL A 533 13.83 3.73 -32.15
CA VAL A 533 14.48 2.82 -33.12
C VAL A 533 15.89 3.28 -33.43
N GLY A 534 16.85 2.37 -33.44
CA GLY A 534 18.23 2.68 -33.81
C GLY A 534 19.25 1.70 -33.23
N PRO A 535 20.55 1.92 -33.47
CA PRO A 535 21.61 1.02 -33.08
C PRO A 535 21.74 0.83 -31.55
N THR A 536 22.44 -0.21 -31.15
CA THR A 536 22.71 -0.47 -29.73
C THR A 536 23.67 0.61 -29.18
N GLY A 537 23.48 1.00 -27.92
CA GLY A 537 24.36 1.97 -27.24
C GLY A 537 24.27 3.42 -27.72
N CYS A 538 23.24 3.77 -28.51
CA CYS A 538 23.01 5.17 -28.97
C CYS A 538 22.23 6.05 -27.96
N GLY A 539 21.80 5.51 -26.81
CA GLY A 539 21.16 6.28 -25.73
C GLY A 539 19.64 6.15 -25.59
N LYS A 540 18.96 5.22 -26.28
CA LYS A 540 17.49 5.02 -26.22
C LYS A 540 16.97 4.87 -24.79
N THR A 541 17.52 3.93 -24.04
CA THR A 541 17.12 3.63 -22.65
C THR A 541 17.45 4.81 -21.71
N GLU A 542 18.58 5.51 -21.96
CA GLU A 542 18.97 6.67 -21.17
C GLU A 542 18.04 7.87 -21.42
N LEU A 543 17.59 8.08 -22.66
CA LEU A 543 16.60 9.13 -22.96
C LEU A 543 15.27 8.86 -22.24
N ALA A 544 14.80 7.61 -22.20
CA ALA A 544 13.60 7.24 -21.47
C ALA A 544 13.77 7.49 -19.95
N ARG A 545 14.95 7.17 -19.38
CA ARG A 545 15.28 7.41 -17.98
C ARG A 545 15.32 8.90 -17.66
N THR A 546 15.97 9.70 -18.51
CA THR A 546 16.09 11.15 -18.33
C THR A 546 14.72 11.82 -18.46
N LEU A 547 13.86 11.36 -19.38
CA LEU A 547 12.48 11.82 -19.51
C LEU A 547 11.68 11.55 -18.23
N ALA A 548 11.74 10.32 -17.70
CA ALA A 548 11.06 9.96 -16.47
C ALA A 548 11.52 10.84 -15.28
N HIS A 549 12.83 11.08 -15.17
CA HIS A 549 13.39 11.96 -14.15
C HIS A 549 12.92 13.41 -14.29
N LEU A 550 12.90 13.93 -15.52
CA LEU A 550 12.45 15.28 -15.82
C LEU A 550 10.97 15.48 -15.50
N LEU A 551 10.14 14.50 -15.83
CA LEU A 551 8.71 14.50 -15.52
C LEU A 551 8.44 14.17 -14.04
N LYS A 552 9.48 13.80 -13.28
CA LYS A 552 9.39 13.34 -11.88
C LYS A 552 8.44 12.14 -11.73
N GLU A 553 8.41 11.28 -12.72
CA GLU A 553 7.60 10.08 -12.78
C GLU A 553 8.49 8.84 -12.58
N PRO A 554 7.98 7.78 -11.93
CA PRO A 554 8.72 6.54 -11.80
C PRO A 554 8.91 5.88 -13.17
N LEU A 555 10.10 5.30 -13.40
CA LEU A 555 10.40 4.49 -14.58
C LEU A 555 10.15 3.02 -14.25
N LEU A 556 9.19 2.40 -14.93
CA LEU A 556 8.93 0.97 -14.90
C LEU A 556 9.58 0.33 -16.12
N ARG A 557 10.64 -0.44 -15.94
CA ARG A 557 11.39 -1.07 -17.03
C ARG A 557 11.13 -2.56 -17.10
N TYR A 558 10.79 -3.03 -18.29
CA TYR A 558 10.62 -4.44 -18.63
C TYR A 558 11.55 -4.79 -19.79
N ASP A 559 12.50 -5.69 -19.58
CA ASP A 559 13.38 -6.19 -20.61
C ASP A 559 12.69 -7.34 -21.36
N MET A 560 12.37 -7.13 -22.62
CA MET A 560 11.62 -8.10 -23.41
C MET A 560 12.41 -9.36 -23.74
N SER A 561 13.72 -9.34 -23.52
CA SER A 561 14.53 -10.56 -23.60
C SER A 561 14.13 -11.63 -22.58
N GLU A 562 13.53 -11.22 -21.45
CA GLU A 562 13.00 -12.13 -20.42
C GLU A 562 11.62 -12.69 -20.76
N TYR A 563 10.94 -12.14 -21.79
CA TYR A 563 9.56 -12.45 -22.17
C TYR A 563 9.44 -13.01 -23.59
N GLN A 564 10.43 -13.79 -24.03
CA GLN A 564 10.46 -14.43 -25.34
C GLN A 564 9.53 -15.63 -25.40
N GLU A 565 9.40 -16.37 -24.30
CA GLU A 565 8.62 -17.59 -24.26
C GLU A 565 7.20 -17.33 -23.72
N LYS A 566 6.23 -18.08 -24.25
CA LYS A 566 4.82 -17.93 -23.92
C LYS A 566 4.51 -18.03 -22.41
N HIS A 567 5.21 -18.88 -21.70
CA HIS A 567 5.01 -19.01 -20.25
C HIS A 567 5.53 -17.80 -19.45
N THR A 568 6.50 -17.06 -19.96
CA THR A 568 7.00 -15.85 -19.30
C THR A 568 6.06 -14.66 -19.46
N VAL A 569 5.28 -14.62 -20.57
CA VAL A 569 4.22 -13.62 -20.78
C VAL A 569 3.17 -13.68 -19.67
N SER A 570 2.86 -14.90 -19.19
CA SER A 570 1.93 -15.08 -18.07
C SER A 570 2.40 -14.42 -16.77
N ARG A 571 3.70 -14.23 -16.55
CA ARG A 571 4.22 -13.47 -15.40
C ARG A 571 3.90 -11.97 -15.53
N LEU A 572 3.92 -11.45 -16.76
CA LEU A 572 3.66 -10.03 -17.02
C LEU A 572 2.18 -9.67 -16.86
N VAL A 573 1.27 -10.52 -17.41
CA VAL A 573 -0.17 -10.26 -17.51
C VAL A 573 -0.98 -11.04 -16.46
N GLY A 574 -0.45 -12.13 -15.96
CA GLY A 574 -1.10 -13.06 -15.03
C GLY A 574 -1.31 -14.46 -15.63
N SER A 575 -1.20 -15.49 -14.79
CA SER A 575 -1.41 -16.89 -15.21
C SER A 575 -2.92 -17.21 -15.26
N PRO A 576 -3.37 -18.02 -16.21
CA PRO A 576 -4.74 -18.53 -16.24
C PRO A 576 -5.10 -19.34 -14.96
N PRO A 577 -6.40 -19.46 -14.62
CA PRO A 577 -6.83 -20.28 -13.50
C PRO A 577 -6.31 -21.72 -13.62
N GLY A 578 -5.75 -22.26 -12.53
CA GLY A 578 -5.21 -23.62 -12.48
C GLY A 578 -3.72 -23.75 -12.81
N TYR A 579 -3.03 -22.69 -13.18
CA TYR A 579 -1.57 -22.68 -13.37
C TYR A 579 -0.85 -22.07 -12.17
N VAL A 580 0.40 -22.50 -11.96
CA VAL A 580 1.28 -21.97 -10.90
C VAL A 580 1.46 -20.46 -11.09
N GLY A 581 1.27 -19.69 -10.00
CA GLY A 581 1.38 -18.22 -10.03
C GLY A 581 0.05 -17.48 -10.31
N PHE A 582 -1.09 -18.17 -10.43
CA PHE A 582 -2.40 -17.54 -10.61
C PHE A 582 -2.73 -16.55 -9.47
N GLU A 583 -2.38 -16.90 -8.22
CA GLU A 583 -2.65 -16.04 -7.04
C GLU A 583 -1.80 -14.75 -7.02
N GLU A 584 -0.71 -14.72 -7.75
CA GLU A 584 0.19 -13.55 -7.77
C GLU A 584 -0.31 -12.42 -8.68
N GLY A 585 -1.12 -12.73 -9.72
CA GLY A 585 -1.58 -11.79 -10.74
C GLY A 585 -0.45 -11.23 -11.61
N GLY A 586 -0.78 -10.42 -12.61
CA GLY A 586 0.19 -9.86 -13.55
C GLY A 586 1.10 -8.79 -12.93
N GLN A 587 2.41 -8.90 -13.17
CA GLN A 587 3.40 -7.94 -12.68
C GLN A 587 3.14 -6.54 -13.23
N LEU A 588 2.88 -6.40 -14.53
CA LEU A 588 2.57 -5.13 -15.19
C LEU A 588 1.35 -4.45 -14.57
N VAL A 589 0.27 -5.23 -14.33
CA VAL A 589 -0.95 -4.72 -13.69
C VAL A 589 -0.68 -4.26 -12.27
N LYS A 590 0.09 -5.01 -11.49
CA LYS A 590 0.49 -4.64 -10.11
C LYS A 590 1.30 -3.35 -10.07
N ASP A 591 2.30 -3.23 -10.95
CA ASP A 591 3.24 -2.12 -10.94
C ASP A 591 2.57 -0.82 -11.37
N VAL A 592 1.69 -0.88 -12.39
CA VAL A 592 0.90 0.28 -12.85
C VAL A 592 -0.15 0.70 -11.81
N ARG A 593 -0.80 -0.26 -11.14
CA ARG A 593 -1.71 0.08 -10.04
C ARG A 593 -1.01 0.75 -8.85
N LYS A 594 0.25 0.40 -8.59
CA LYS A 594 1.07 1.10 -7.57
C LYS A 594 1.51 2.49 -8.03
N ASN A 595 1.73 2.65 -9.34
CA ASN A 595 2.24 3.85 -9.96
C ASN A 595 1.35 4.23 -11.15
N PRO A 596 0.15 4.80 -10.91
CA PRO A 596 -0.81 5.08 -11.97
C PRO A 596 -0.34 6.14 -12.96
N ARG A 597 0.72 6.86 -12.63
CA ARG A 597 1.41 7.81 -13.49
C ARG A 597 2.88 7.43 -13.54
N ALA A 598 3.31 6.84 -14.64
CA ALA A 598 4.65 6.30 -14.80
C ALA A 598 5.10 6.36 -16.26
N VAL A 599 6.39 6.42 -16.47
CA VAL A 599 7.02 6.11 -17.75
C VAL A 599 7.28 4.61 -17.78
N ILE A 600 6.64 3.90 -18.70
CA ILE A 600 6.79 2.46 -18.85
C ILE A 600 7.71 2.20 -20.05
N LEU A 601 8.81 1.53 -19.81
CA LEU A 601 9.81 1.20 -20.82
C LEU A 601 9.80 -0.30 -21.12
N PHE A 602 9.43 -0.66 -22.33
CA PHE A 602 9.61 -2.01 -22.88
C PHE A 602 10.90 -2.00 -23.70
N ASP A 603 11.96 -2.56 -23.14
CA ASP A 603 13.28 -2.57 -23.76
C ASP A 603 13.43 -3.78 -24.69
N GLU A 604 13.97 -3.58 -25.89
CA GLU A 604 14.18 -4.61 -26.94
C GLU A 604 12.88 -5.32 -27.34
N ILE A 605 11.85 -4.54 -27.70
CA ILE A 605 10.48 -5.05 -28.01
C ILE A 605 10.45 -6.09 -29.13
N GLU A 606 11.39 -6.05 -30.08
CA GLU A 606 11.52 -7.03 -31.15
C GLU A 606 11.81 -8.46 -30.66
N LYS A 607 12.25 -8.61 -29.42
CA LYS A 607 12.48 -9.92 -28.80
C LYS A 607 11.27 -10.49 -28.09
N ALA A 608 10.23 -9.68 -27.91
CA ALA A 608 9.03 -10.09 -27.22
C ALA A 608 8.25 -11.17 -27.94
N ASN A 609 7.59 -12.03 -27.18
CA ASN A 609 6.62 -12.96 -27.74
C ASN A 609 5.43 -12.22 -28.38
N GLU A 610 4.82 -12.79 -29.43
CA GLU A 610 3.68 -12.20 -30.14
C GLU A 610 2.49 -11.87 -29.24
N ASP A 611 2.26 -12.64 -28.19
CA ASP A 611 1.19 -12.40 -27.23
C ASP A 611 1.36 -11.05 -26.50
N ILE A 612 2.59 -10.54 -26.32
CA ILE A 612 2.85 -9.21 -25.74
C ILE A 612 2.38 -8.10 -26.66
N TYR A 613 2.57 -8.23 -27.97
CA TYR A 613 2.04 -7.24 -28.91
C TYR A 613 0.51 -7.12 -28.78
N ASN A 614 -0.20 -8.24 -28.63
CA ASN A 614 -1.65 -8.24 -28.44
C ASN A 614 -2.06 -7.50 -27.15
N VAL A 615 -1.31 -7.70 -26.08
CA VAL A 615 -1.53 -6.98 -24.82
C VAL A 615 -1.28 -5.48 -24.98
N LEU A 616 -0.18 -5.11 -25.65
CA LEU A 616 0.15 -3.71 -25.91
C LEU A 616 -0.89 -3.04 -26.82
N LEU A 617 -1.41 -3.75 -27.82
CA LEU A 617 -2.50 -3.25 -28.67
C LEU A 617 -3.73 -2.90 -27.83
N GLN A 618 -4.12 -3.77 -26.90
CA GLN A 618 -5.24 -3.51 -25.99
C GLN A 618 -4.97 -2.28 -25.12
N VAL A 619 -3.76 -2.16 -24.56
CA VAL A 619 -3.38 -1.02 -23.74
C VAL A 619 -3.39 0.28 -24.56
N MET A 620 -2.85 0.27 -25.77
CA MET A 620 -2.79 1.45 -26.64
C MET A 620 -4.17 1.93 -27.12
N ASP A 621 -5.15 1.02 -27.26
CA ASP A 621 -6.50 1.38 -27.72
C ASP A 621 -7.41 1.83 -26.59
N TYR A 622 -7.37 1.14 -25.45
CA TYR A 622 -8.34 1.32 -24.35
C TYR A 622 -7.75 1.94 -23.10
N GLY A 623 -6.42 2.13 -23.03
CA GLY A 623 -5.75 2.65 -21.85
C GLY A 623 -5.95 1.82 -20.59
N GLN A 624 -6.37 0.56 -20.71
CA GLN A 624 -6.67 -0.32 -19.61
C GLN A 624 -6.23 -1.75 -19.89
N LEU A 625 -5.77 -2.44 -18.85
CA LEU A 625 -5.46 -3.86 -18.90
C LEU A 625 -6.09 -4.56 -17.71
N THR A 626 -6.76 -5.68 -17.97
CA THR A 626 -7.34 -6.52 -16.93
C THR A 626 -6.50 -7.78 -16.80
N ASP A 627 -6.03 -8.10 -15.60
CA ASP A 627 -5.32 -9.35 -15.36
C ASP A 627 -6.30 -10.55 -15.25
N ASN A 628 -5.76 -11.74 -15.20
CA ASN A 628 -6.55 -12.97 -15.12
C ASN A 628 -7.31 -13.13 -13.78
N GLN A 629 -7.04 -12.27 -12.79
CA GLN A 629 -7.80 -12.18 -11.54
C GLN A 629 -8.94 -11.14 -11.61
N GLY A 630 -9.15 -10.52 -12.77
CA GLY A 630 -10.16 -9.47 -12.95
C GLY A 630 -9.73 -8.09 -12.44
N ARG A 631 -8.48 -7.92 -12.01
CA ARG A 631 -7.96 -6.62 -11.55
C ARG A 631 -7.62 -5.77 -12.77
N LYS A 632 -8.12 -4.54 -12.78
CA LYS A 632 -7.88 -3.56 -13.85
C LYS A 632 -6.75 -2.63 -13.46
N ALA A 633 -5.84 -2.37 -14.39
CA ALA A 633 -4.86 -1.30 -14.32
C ALA A 633 -5.19 -0.23 -15.36
N ASP A 634 -5.02 1.03 -14.97
CA ASP A 634 -5.29 2.20 -15.80
C ASP A 634 -3.98 2.80 -16.32
N PHE A 635 -3.80 2.79 -17.62
CA PHE A 635 -2.62 3.30 -18.32
C PHE A 635 -2.83 4.69 -18.94
N ARG A 636 -4.00 5.31 -18.78
CA ARG A 636 -4.34 6.58 -19.42
C ARG A 636 -3.43 7.74 -19.02
N SER A 637 -2.83 7.66 -17.84
CA SER A 637 -1.86 8.63 -17.36
C SER A 637 -0.41 8.15 -17.48
N CYS A 638 -0.15 7.07 -18.22
CA CYS A 638 1.18 6.53 -18.43
C CYS A 638 1.74 6.92 -19.79
N ILE A 639 3.06 7.13 -19.84
CA ILE A 639 3.82 7.26 -21.08
C ILE A 639 4.47 5.91 -21.37
N ILE A 640 4.15 5.32 -22.50
CA ILE A 640 4.69 4.03 -22.95
C ILE A 640 5.83 4.29 -23.93
N ILE A 641 7.01 3.78 -23.63
CA ILE A 641 8.19 3.85 -24.49
C ILE A 641 8.61 2.42 -24.81
N MET A 642 8.79 2.13 -26.05
CA MET A 642 9.34 0.86 -26.53
C MET A 642 10.65 1.15 -27.22
N THR A 643 11.69 0.34 -26.98
CA THR A 643 12.95 0.44 -27.72
C THR A 643 13.12 -0.73 -28.65
N SER A 644 13.72 -0.48 -29.81
CA SER A 644 14.06 -1.52 -30.76
C SER A 644 15.42 -1.27 -31.39
N ASN A 645 16.10 -2.35 -31.71
CA ASN A 645 17.33 -2.37 -32.50
C ASN A 645 17.06 -2.70 -33.98
N ALA A 646 15.78 -2.70 -34.40
CA ALA A 646 15.37 -2.92 -35.78
C ALA A 646 16.11 -1.94 -36.73
N GLY A 647 16.56 -2.46 -37.87
CA GLY A 647 17.27 -1.67 -38.86
C GLY A 647 18.74 -1.37 -38.59
N ALA A 648 19.27 -1.69 -37.40
CA ALA A 648 20.71 -1.49 -37.14
C ALA A 648 21.61 -2.25 -38.13
N ARG A 649 21.22 -3.49 -38.48
CA ARG A 649 21.94 -4.32 -39.47
C ARG A 649 21.78 -3.83 -40.92
N ASP A 650 20.67 -3.18 -41.24
CA ASP A 650 20.41 -2.68 -42.59
C ASP A 650 21.15 -1.35 -42.84
N LEU A 651 21.36 -0.57 -41.78
CA LEU A 651 22.22 0.63 -41.83
C LEU A 651 23.71 0.27 -42.07
N GLU A 652 24.17 -0.89 -41.61
CA GLU A 652 25.53 -1.39 -41.90
C GLU A 652 25.70 -1.82 -43.37
N LYS A 653 24.65 -2.34 -44.01
CA LYS A 653 24.69 -2.81 -45.40
C LYS A 653 24.54 -1.66 -46.42
N GLY A 654 23.91 -0.54 -46.04
CA GLY A 654 23.71 0.61 -46.91
C GLY A 654 24.94 1.44 -47.26
N SER A 655 26.10 1.11 -46.67
CA SER A 655 27.38 1.82 -46.91
C SER A 655 28.12 1.41 -48.19
N ILE A 656 27.56 0.60 -49.08
CA ILE A 656 28.19 0.15 -50.35
C ILE A 656 27.46 0.78 -51.55
N GLY A 657 27.43 2.10 -51.61
CA GLY A 657 26.90 2.85 -52.77
C GLY A 657 27.47 4.25 -52.84
N PHE A 658 28.09 4.55 -53.97
CA PHE A 658 28.65 5.86 -54.30
C PHE A 658 27.54 6.93 -54.40
N GLY A 659 27.41 7.82 -53.40
CA GLY A 659 26.51 8.96 -53.41
C GLY A 659 26.60 9.78 -52.12
N ASP A 660 27.05 11.03 -52.25
CA ASP A 660 27.19 12.02 -51.18
C ASP A 660 25.85 12.65 -50.74
N ASP A 661 24.96 11.88 -50.10
CA ASP A 661 23.80 12.46 -49.41
C ASP A 661 23.44 11.63 -48.16
N SER A 662 24.20 11.81 -47.08
CA SER A 662 24.27 10.90 -45.97
C SER A 662 23.22 11.08 -44.86
N THR A 663 22.28 12.01 -44.94
CA THR A 663 21.30 12.29 -43.87
C THR A 663 19.84 11.87 -44.18
N THR A 664 19.47 11.82 -45.45
CA THR A 664 18.12 11.47 -45.91
C THR A 664 17.90 9.96 -45.96
N ASP A 665 18.95 9.15 -46.20
CA ASP A 665 18.86 7.70 -46.38
C ASP A 665 18.69 6.92 -45.06
N VAL A 666 19.22 7.42 -43.95
CA VAL A 666 19.17 6.72 -42.66
C VAL A 666 17.73 6.66 -42.11
N SER A 667 16.98 7.73 -42.24
CA SER A 667 15.59 7.80 -41.77
C SER A 667 14.66 6.91 -42.61
N ALA A 668 14.89 6.82 -43.93
CA ALA A 668 14.12 5.99 -44.82
C ALA A 668 14.37 4.49 -44.53
N SER A 669 15.65 4.09 -44.39
CA SER A 669 16.00 2.70 -44.12
C SER A 669 15.54 2.21 -42.75
N LEU A 670 15.52 3.08 -41.72
CA LEU A 670 14.94 2.77 -40.40
C LEU A 670 13.41 2.62 -40.47
N THR A 671 12.74 3.44 -41.29
CA THR A 671 11.30 3.32 -41.50
C THR A 671 10.96 2.02 -42.20
N ASP A 672 11.74 1.60 -43.19
CA ASP A 672 11.54 0.33 -43.88
C ASP A 672 11.80 -0.88 -43.00
N ALA A 673 12.78 -0.79 -42.10
CA ALA A 673 13.04 -1.82 -41.12
C ALA A 673 11.87 -1.94 -40.11
N VAL A 674 11.35 -0.82 -39.60
CA VAL A 674 10.15 -0.81 -38.76
C VAL A 674 8.94 -1.38 -39.49
N ASN A 675 8.80 -1.09 -40.78
CA ASN A 675 7.72 -1.62 -41.60
C ASN A 675 7.78 -3.14 -41.78
N ARG A 676 8.98 -3.73 -41.77
CA ARG A 676 9.19 -5.18 -41.88
C ARG A 676 9.02 -5.91 -40.56
N GLU A 677 9.49 -5.31 -39.46
CA GLU A 677 9.53 -5.93 -38.14
C GLU A 677 8.18 -5.87 -37.43
N PHE A 678 7.45 -4.76 -37.56
CA PHE A 678 6.23 -4.52 -36.81
C PHE A 678 4.98 -4.55 -37.66
N PRO A 679 3.90 -5.24 -37.22
CA PRO A 679 2.62 -5.28 -37.92
C PRO A 679 2.02 -3.88 -38.15
N PRO A 680 1.32 -3.64 -39.27
CA PRO A 680 0.68 -2.34 -39.54
C PRO A 680 -0.25 -1.87 -38.41
N GLU A 681 -0.96 -2.81 -37.81
CA GLU A 681 -1.87 -2.52 -36.69
C GLU A 681 -1.15 -1.92 -35.49
N PHE A 682 0.02 -2.42 -35.15
CA PHE A 682 0.84 -1.94 -34.04
C PHE A 682 1.39 -0.53 -34.35
N ARG A 683 1.92 -0.35 -35.57
CA ARG A 683 2.50 0.95 -35.98
C ARG A 683 1.49 2.09 -36.02
N ASN A 684 0.27 1.82 -36.47
CA ASN A 684 -0.79 2.83 -36.55
C ASN A 684 -1.30 3.33 -35.17
N ARG A 685 -0.90 2.64 -34.08
CA ARG A 685 -1.27 3.03 -32.71
C ARG A 685 -0.16 3.80 -32.00
N LEU A 686 1.02 3.89 -32.60
CA LEU A 686 2.13 4.70 -32.09
C LEU A 686 1.88 6.17 -32.34
N ASP A 687 2.19 7.02 -31.38
CA ASP A 687 2.14 8.48 -31.51
C ASP A 687 3.32 9.03 -32.28
N ALA A 688 4.47 8.41 -32.11
CA ALA A 688 5.66 8.73 -32.87
C ALA A 688 6.66 7.55 -32.86
N VAL A 689 7.34 7.40 -34.01
CA VAL A 689 8.55 6.60 -34.12
C VAL A 689 9.72 7.58 -34.11
N ILE A 690 10.64 7.38 -33.16
CA ILE A 690 11.75 8.30 -32.91
C ILE A 690 13.06 7.61 -33.30
N PRO A 691 13.68 8.03 -34.43
CA PRO A 691 14.92 7.44 -34.88
C PRO A 691 16.11 7.95 -34.09
N PHE A 692 17.04 7.05 -33.76
CA PHE A 692 18.33 7.31 -33.15
C PHE A 692 19.46 7.01 -34.13
N ASN A 693 20.41 7.92 -34.21
CA ASN A 693 21.56 7.77 -35.07
C ASN A 693 22.75 7.13 -34.34
N TYR A 694 23.74 6.64 -35.10
CA TYR A 694 25.03 6.27 -34.55
C TYR A 694 25.66 7.45 -33.84
N LEU A 695 26.40 7.18 -32.78
CA LEU A 695 27.14 8.20 -32.06
C LEU A 695 28.50 8.42 -32.78
N ASP A 696 28.87 9.65 -32.99
CA ASP A 696 30.20 10.00 -33.43
C ASP A 696 31.23 9.93 -32.29
N ILE A 697 32.51 9.82 -32.61
CA ILE A 697 33.58 9.73 -31.62
C ILE A 697 33.63 10.95 -30.70
N GLU A 698 33.34 12.15 -31.23
CA GLU A 698 33.27 13.36 -30.44
C GLU A 698 32.10 13.35 -29.44
N VAL A 699 30.97 12.79 -29.82
CA VAL A 699 29.86 12.55 -28.93
C VAL A 699 30.21 11.49 -27.87
N ALA A 700 30.91 10.45 -28.28
CA ALA A 700 31.40 9.41 -27.35
C ALA A 700 32.34 9.99 -26.27
N LYS A 701 33.17 10.99 -26.61
CA LYS A 701 34.00 11.75 -25.65
C LYS A 701 33.14 12.50 -24.64
N GLN A 702 32.03 13.12 -25.09
CA GLN A 702 31.12 13.82 -24.18
C GLN A 702 30.45 12.82 -23.20
N VAL A 703 30.06 11.65 -23.67
CA VAL A 703 29.54 10.57 -22.81
C VAL A 703 30.62 10.13 -21.82
N CYS A 704 31.87 9.97 -22.27
CA CYS A 704 32.99 9.60 -21.38
C CYS A 704 33.18 10.66 -20.28
N ARG A 705 33.19 11.95 -20.62
CA ARG A 705 33.26 13.03 -19.61
C ARG A 705 32.10 13.01 -18.63
N LYS A 706 30.88 12.72 -19.10
CA LYS A 706 29.70 12.57 -18.23
C LYS A 706 29.87 11.42 -17.23
N GLU A 707 30.35 10.26 -17.69
CA GLU A 707 30.57 9.10 -16.79
C GLU A 707 31.71 9.36 -15.80
N ILE A 708 32.78 10.03 -16.23
CA ILE A 708 33.86 10.47 -15.34
C ILE A 708 33.34 11.46 -14.30
N ALA A 709 32.48 12.40 -14.70
CA ALA A 709 31.88 13.37 -13.77
C ALA A 709 30.95 12.67 -12.75
N ARG A 710 30.19 11.64 -13.17
CA ARG A 710 29.39 10.78 -12.26
C ARG A 710 30.28 10.03 -11.26
N LEU A 711 31.42 9.50 -11.71
CA LEU A 711 32.39 8.88 -10.82
C LEU A 711 32.98 9.90 -9.85
N ALA A 712 33.39 11.07 -10.33
CA ALA A 712 33.94 12.17 -9.51
C ALA A 712 32.94 12.62 -8.44
N ALA A 713 31.65 12.71 -8.76
CA ALA A 713 30.60 13.06 -7.80
C ALA A 713 30.49 12.00 -6.67
N ARG A 714 30.53 10.71 -7.00
CA ARG A 714 30.55 9.61 -6.01
C ARG A 714 31.81 9.66 -5.12
N MET A 715 32.98 9.96 -5.71
CA MET A 715 34.25 10.07 -4.98
C MET A 715 34.29 11.29 -4.06
N LYS A 716 33.62 12.39 -4.41
CA LYS A 716 33.48 13.58 -3.59
C LYS A 716 32.81 13.30 -2.24
N GLU A 717 31.87 12.34 -2.17
CA GLU A 717 31.28 11.89 -0.91
C GLU A 717 32.33 11.26 0.03
N LYS A 718 33.40 10.70 -0.54
CA LYS A 718 34.56 10.19 0.20
C LYS A 718 35.67 11.22 0.41
N LYS A 719 35.40 12.50 0.13
CA LYS A 719 36.35 13.62 0.20
C LYS A 719 37.53 13.44 -0.76
N VAL A 720 37.32 12.80 -1.89
CA VAL A 720 38.34 12.61 -2.93
C VAL A 720 37.93 13.42 -4.16
N THR A 721 38.81 14.30 -4.61
CA THR A 721 38.62 15.12 -5.82
C THR A 721 39.33 14.42 -6.99
N LEU A 722 38.53 13.97 -7.98
CA LEU A 722 39.01 13.33 -9.20
C LEU A 722 39.14 14.34 -10.34
N SER A 723 40.31 14.43 -10.95
CA SER A 723 40.56 15.17 -12.17
C SER A 723 41.16 14.26 -13.25
N VAL A 724 40.62 14.32 -14.48
CA VAL A 724 41.05 13.47 -15.58
C VAL A 724 41.48 14.38 -16.76
N THR A 725 42.67 14.14 -17.35
CA THR A 725 43.16 14.91 -18.48
C THR A 725 42.48 14.51 -19.78
N GLU A 726 42.47 15.39 -20.76
CA GLU A 726 41.92 15.13 -22.09
C GLU A 726 42.59 13.93 -22.80
N ASN A 727 43.86 13.69 -22.58
CA ASN A 727 44.56 12.52 -23.13
C ASN A 727 44.00 11.20 -22.53
N ALA A 728 43.69 11.20 -21.24
CA ALA A 728 43.09 10.07 -20.58
C ALA A 728 41.64 9.86 -21.04
N VAL A 729 40.87 10.95 -21.23
CA VAL A 729 39.51 10.86 -21.80
C VAL A 729 39.56 10.28 -23.22
N GLN A 730 40.50 10.71 -24.06
CA GLN A 730 40.66 10.17 -25.42
C GLN A 730 40.95 8.66 -25.35
N TYR A 731 41.90 8.25 -24.52
CA TYR A 731 42.28 6.82 -24.35
C TYR A 731 41.10 5.96 -23.93
N ILE A 732 40.36 6.42 -22.92
CA ILE A 732 39.18 5.68 -22.42
C ILE A 732 38.09 5.61 -23.50
N THR A 733 37.88 6.71 -24.24
CA THR A 733 36.91 6.74 -25.33
C THR A 733 37.30 5.76 -26.43
N ASP A 734 38.56 5.79 -26.89
CA ASP A 734 39.06 4.90 -27.95
C ASP A 734 38.98 3.41 -27.56
N LYS A 735 39.12 3.11 -26.26
CA LYS A 735 38.97 1.76 -25.72
C LYS A 735 37.51 1.32 -25.51
N GLY A 736 36.66 2.23 -25.07
CA GLY A 736 35.24 1.95 -24.70
C GLY A 736 34.25 2.12 -25.85
N TYR A 737 34.60 2.84 -26.93
CA TYR A 737 33.73 3.07 -28.07
C TYR A 737 34.02 2.08 -29.21
N SER A 738 32.94 1.56 -29.78
CA SER A 738 32.97 0.84 -31.06
C SER A 738 31.72 1.19 -31.86
N LYS A 739 31.83 1.09 -33.21
CA LYS A 739 30.63 1.34 -34.06
C LYS A 739 29.49 0.38 -33.77
N GLU A 740 29.82 -0.87 -33.41
CA GLU A 740 28.83 -1.92 -33.15
C GLU A 740 28.09 -1.73 -31.81
N PHE A 741 28.81 -1.36 -30.75
CA PHE A 741 28.26 -1.26 -29.38
C PHE A 741 28.04 0.20 -28.94
N GLY A 742 28.34 1.17 -29.78
CA GLY A 742 28.21 2.59 -29.47
C GLY A 742 29.00 2.99 -28.22
N ALA A 743 28.36 3.79 -27.35
CA ALA A 743 28.95 4.22 -26.10
C ALA A 743 28.65 3.28 -24.90
N ARG A 744 28.06 2.11 -25.12
CA ARG A 744 27.60 1.20 -24.04
C ARG A 744 28.73 0.77 -23.10
N ASN A 745 29.91 0.51 -23.66
CA ASN A 745 31.05 0.02 -22.89
C ASN A 745 31.87 1.15 -22.21
N ILE A 746 31.60 2.43 -22.52
CA ILE A 746 32.37 3.56 -21.96
C ILE A 746 32.27 3.58 -20.42
N ALA A 747 31.07 3.45 -19.88
CA ALA A 747 30.85 3.43 -18.42
C ALA A 747 31.66 2.31 -17.76
N ARG A 748 31.65 1.11 -18.35
CA ARG A 748 32.41 -0.03 -17.87
C ARG A 748 33.91 0.20 -17.99
N THR A 749 34.39 0.78 -19.10
CA THR A 749 35.80 1.13 -19.27
C THR A 749 36.26 2.17 -18.25
N VAL A 750 35.42 3.17 -17.93
CA VAL A 750 35.71 4.13 -16.85
C VAL A 750 35.83 3.42 -15.51
N GLU A 751 34.99 2.47 -15.25
CA GLU A 751 34.99 1.69 -14.00
C GLU A 751 36.23 0.78 -13.91
N GLU A 752 36.55 0.06 -14.99
CA GLU A 752 37.69 -0.83 -15.06
C GLU A 752 39.04 -0.07 -15.02
N GLU A 753 39.17 1.03 -15.77
CA GLU A 753 40.42 1.77 -15.92
C GLU A 753 40.67 2.81 -14.82
N ILE A 754 39.63 3.38 -14.23
CA ILE A 754 39.80 4.41 -13.20
C ILE A 754 39.35 3.89 -11.83
N ALA A 755 38.09 3.45 -11.70
CA ALA A 755 37.54 3.16 -10.39
C ALA A 755 38.28 1.99 -9.71
N ASN A 756 38.48 0.86 -10.43
CA ASN A 756 39.11 -0.33 -9.85
C ASN A 756 40.57 -0.03 -9.43
N ASN A 757 41.30 0.80 -10.17
CA ASN A 757 42.64 1.19 -9.82
C ASN A 757 42.74 2.13 -8.62
N LEU A 758 41.65 2.76 -8.23
CA LEU A 758 41.58 3.66 -7.08
C LEU A 758 41.02 3.00 -5.82
N VAL A 759 40.46 1.79 -5.90
CA VAL A 759 39.82 1.11 -4.77
C VAL A 759 40.77 0.98 -3.58
N ASP A 760 41.95 0.40 -3.80
CA ASP A 760 42.90 0.16 -2.72
C ASP A 760 43.46 1.46 -2.15
N GLU A 761 43.64 2.47 -2.99
CA GLU A 761 44.15 3.78 -2.56
C GLU A 761 43.11 4.56 -1.73
N VAL A 762 41.82 4.39 -2.01
CA VAL A 762 40.72 5.00 -1.26
C VAL A 762 40.43 4.25 0.05
N LEU A 763 40.61 2.91 0.07
CA LEU A 763 40.33 2.12 1.25
C LEU A 763 41.51 2.03 2.23
N PHE A 764 42.74 1.90 1.73
CA PHE A 764 43.90 1.56 2.53
C PHE A 764 45.13 2.41 2.22
N GLY A 765 45.06 3.25 1.17
CA GLY A 765 46.19 3.96 0.65
C GLY A 765 46.17 5.48 0.88
N LYS A 766 46.71 6.22 -0.08
CA LYS A 766 46.94 7.67 0.02
C LYS A 766 45.68 8.51 0.11
N LEU A 767 44.55 7.97 -0.32
CA LEU A 767 43.24 8.64 -0.36
C LEU A 767 42.29 8.25 0.78
N GLU A 768 42.74 7.44 1.76
CA GLU A 768 41.95 7.01 2.92
C GLU A 768 41.33 8.19 3.70
N LYS A 769 42.11 9.28 3.86
CA LYS A 769 41.66 10.49 4.56
C LYS A 769 41.13 11.58 3.62
N GLY A 770 40.92 11.26 2.36
CA GLY A 770 40.59 12.21 1.30
C GLY A 770 41.89 12.75 0.61
N GLY A 771 41.69 13.53 -0.46
CA GLY A 771 42.77 14.10 -1.25
C GLY A 771 42.37 14.34 -2.69
N ALA A 772 43.35 14.74 -3.54
CA ALA A 772 43.15 14.93 -4.96
C ALA A 772 43.89 13.87 -5.75
N VAL A 773 43.23 13.33 -6.77
CA VAL A 773 43.85 12.41 -7.74
C VAL A 773 43.69 12.94 -9.15
N THR A 774 44.78 13.01 -9.89
CA THR A 774 44.81 13.39 -11.30
C THR A 774 45.17 12.15 -12.12
N VAL A 775 44.32 11.84 -13.09
CA VAL A 775 44.50 10.70 -14.00
C VAL A 775 44.95 11.26 -15.36
N ASP A 776 46.13 10.83 -15.83
CA ASP A 776 46.69 11.19 -17.13
C ASP A 776 47.03 9.97 -17.94
N TYR A 777 47.19 10.13 -19.25
CA TYR A 777 47.63 9.08 -20.14
C TYR A 777 48.99 9.41 -20.73
N LYS A 778 49.98 8.49 -20.59
CA LYS A 778 51.26 8.57 -21.21
C LYS A 778 51.51 7.44 -22.19
N LYS A 779 51.81 7.79 -23.42
CA LYS A 779 52.26 6.87 -24.45
C LYS A 779 53.76 6.63 -24.31
N THR A 780 54.17 5.49 -23.74
CA THR A 780 55.55 5.11 -23.61
C THR A 780 55.98 4.20 -24.78
N LYS A 781 57.12 4.43 -25.37
CA LYS A 781 57.63 3.67 -26.55
C LYS A 781 58.05 2.23 -26.28
N LYS A 782 57.93 1.74 -25.03
CA LYS A 782 58.22 0.34 -24.65
C LYS A 782 57.13 -0.15 -23.67
N SER A 783 56.33 -1.06 -24.16
CA SER A 783 55.49 -2.10 -23.50
C SER A 783 54.49 -1.77 -22.39
N GLU A 784 54.32 -0.56 -21.91
CA GLU A 784 53.27 -0.21 -20.92
C GLU A 784 52.70 1.14 -21.21
N SER A 785 51.79 1.22 -22.19
CA SER A 785 50.91 2.40 -22.36
C SER A 785 49.70 2.23 -21.45
N GLY A 786 49.55 3.09 -20.43
CA GLY A 786 48.47 3.01 -19.46
C GLY A 786 48.16 4.36 -18.79
N LEU A 787 47.10 4.37 -17.98
CA LEU A 787 46.75 5.53 -17.16
C LEU A 787 47.74 5.66 -16.01
N ILE A 788 48.11 6.91 -15.72
CA ILE A 788 49.01 7.29 -14.62
C ILE A 788 48.20 8.06 -13.60
N PHE A 789 48.26 7.63 -12.34
CA PHE A 789 47.60 8.25 -11.23
C PHE A 789 48.58 9.10 -10.43
N THR A 790 48.30 10.37 -10.31
CA THR A 790 49.09 11.33 -9.52
C THR A 790 48.26 11.78 -8.33
N TYR A 791 48.79 11.55 -7.13
CA TYR A 791 48.11 11.86 -5.88
C TYR A 791 48.66 13.18 -5.33
N GLY A 792 47.75 14.13 -5.03
CA GLY A 792 48.05 15.43 -4.44
C GLY A 792 47.35 15.59 -3.10
N LYS A 793 47.93 16.38 -2.17
CA LYS A 793 47.18 16.87 -1.02
C LYS A 793 46.27 18.01 -1.54
N GLU A 794 45.00 18.02 -1.09
CA GLU A 794 44.15 19.19 -1.31
C GLU A 794 44.87 20.43 -0.75
N ASN A 795 45.17 21.41 -1.58
CA ASN A 795 45.42 22.76 -1.10
C ASN A 795 44.08 23.33 -0.63
N CYS A 796 43.93 23.46 0.71
CA CYS A 796 42.82 24.19 1.32
C CYS A 796 42.71 25.62 0.81
#